data_1a62d075e1b21e4a025f1b802b2020a9
#
_entry.id   1a62d075e1b21e4a025f1b802b2020a9
#
_cell.length_a   1.000
_cell.length_b   1.000
_cell.length_c   1.000
_cell.angle_alpha   90.00
_cell.angle_beta   90.00
_cell.angle_gamma   90.00
#
_symmetry.space_group_name_H-M   'P 1'
#
loop_
_entity.id
_entity.type
_entity.pdbx_description
1 polymer ?
#
loop_
_entity_poly.entity_id
_entity_poly.type
_entity_poly.pdbx_seq_one_letter_code
_entity_poly.pdbx_strand_id
1 'polypeptide(L)'
;MQLKPSPLHLAVVMALSTYTMTQPATAAEAAVDQEVVEIRGSSATENSETYQAPATRSATGLALAPRETPQALTSVNRQQMEDFGLDNLNDVLAITPGVNVERVETDRTYYTARGFDITNFQLDGLGVPAVYGNQMGDLDTALYDRVEVLRGANGLMSGSGNPSATVNLVRKRPTRETQASGNISAGSWERYRMQGDLSGAINDAGTVRGRAVIALEDGKSYLDRYEKQRDLFYGVLEADLSETTLLTLGHSRQQDDSDSPLWGALPMQFTDGTPTDYDVSTSTSADWSYWNNRTLNTFAELRETLANGWTATARLTHTETESDSKLFYVYGTPDPDTGLGLKAYPSRYDMETEQWVADLHASGPFELGGREHELIVGAQWFRSEVWDESNYGQGIGTDLSATGAFDGRYPEPAFDAGVDGSDWEHKQGSLYGAGRFSLTDSLHLLAGLKAVTLESEGSSYGSSRNTEYDLELVPYAGLTYDLNETYTWYASYTEIFEAQEEQDQNRRLLDPLTGSTYETGIKADLFEGRAHGSISVFRSEQENVPELAGTFGNGQSYYRGVDGVTSKGFEADLSGELMPGWQANAGYAYVDIEDADGNRTKTETPRHMLKLATTYRIPSMPALKVGGSVRWQDEVSSAVATQDAYALVDLMASYRINASMTATLNINNVTDEKYINSVRWAQAYYGAPRNAMLTLGWKY
;
A
#
# COMPACT_ATOMS: atom_id res chain seq x y z
N MET A 1 22.24 19.23 -29.64
CA MET A 1 21.19 18.88 -28.73
C MET A 1 20.07 18.27 -29.57
N GLN A 2 20.10 16.96 -29.78
CA GLN A 2 19.07 16.23 -30.53
C GLN A 2 18.13 15.65 -29.50
N LEU A 3 16.92 16.19 -29.41
CA LEU A 3 15.82 15.65 -28.62
C LEU A 3 15.49 14.24 -29.15
N LYS A 4 15.77 13.22 -28.35
CA LYS A 4 15.19 11.89 -28.57
C LYS A 4 13.69 12.01 -28.28
N PRO A 5 12.78 11.60 -29.18
CA PRO A 5 11.35 11.59 -28.89
C PRO A 5 11.07 10.54 -27.80
N SER A 6 10.36 10.95 -26.75
CA SER A 6 9.89 10.03 -25.71
C SER A 6 8.92 8.99 -26.33
N PRO A 7 8.82 7.78 -25.80
CA PRO A 7 7.91 6.77 -26.31
C PRO A 7 6.43 7.19 -26.36
N LEU A 8 6.05 8.20 -25.58
CA LEU A 8 4.70 8.77 -25.58
C LEU A 8 4.34 9.46 -26.90
N HIS A 9 5.30 10.11 -27.56
CA HIS A 9 5.07 10.80 -28.85
C HIS A 9 4.77 9.82 -30.00
N LEU A 10 5.25 8.59 -29.92
CA LEU A 10 5.03 7.57 -30.95
C LEU A 10 3.66 6.86 -30.77
N ALA A 11 3.16 6.71 -29.54
CA ALA A 11 1.89 6.05 -29.24
C ALA A 11 0.66 6.89 -29.65
N VAL A 12 0.74 8.22 -29.56
CA VAL A 12 -0.36 9.12 -29.93
C VAL A 12 -0.60 9.14 -31.46
N VAL A 13 0.43 8.91 -32.27
CA VAL A 13 0.32 8.91 -33.73
C VAL A 13 -0.29 7.60 -34.27
N MET A 14 -0.12 6.46 -33.57
CA MET A 14 -0.69 5.18 -34.03
C MET A 14 -2.16 4.96 -33.67
N ALA A 15 -2.70 5.66 -32.67
CA ALA A 15 -4.08 5.48 -32.24
C ALA A 15 -5.13 6.17 -33.14
N LEU A 16 -4.72 7.02 -34.08
CA LEU A 16 -5.63 7.82 -34.90
C LEU A 16 -5.89 7.27 -36.33
N SER A 17 -5.32 6.14 -36.73
CA SER A 17 -5.32 5.75 -38.15
C SER A 17 -6.15 4.54 -38.56
N THR A 18 -6.97 3.90 -37.73
CA THR A 18 -7.85 2.79 -38.19
C THR A 18 -9.21 2.78 -37.50
N TYR A 19 -10.20 3.42 -38.09
CA TYR A 19 -11.60 3.12 -37.79
C TYR A 19 -12.49 3.18 -39.04
N THR A 20 -12.91 2.02 -39.53
CA THR A 20 -14.06 1.86 -40.43
C THR A 20 -15.20 1.22 -39.66
N MET A 21 -16.33 1.94 -39.60
CA MET A 21 -17.53 1.52 -38.89
C MET A 21 -18.27 0.34 -39.56
N THR A 22 -18.65 -0.66 -38.74
CA THR A 22 -19.75 -1.56 -39.05
C THR A 22 -20.85 -1.41 -37.99
N GLN A 23 -22.12 -1.31 -38.44
CA GLN A 23 -23.31 -1.09 -37.60
C GLN A 23 -23.67 -2.34 -36.79
N PRO A 24 -24.25 -2.19 -35.57
CA PRO A 24 -24.69 -3.34 -34.77
C PRO A 24 -26.10 -3.83 -35.19
N ALA A 25 -26.24 -5.16 -35.18
CA ALA A 25 -27.54 -5.81 -35.29
C ALA A 25 -28.17 -5.91 -33.90
N THR A 26 -29.44 -5.56 -33.82
CA THR A 26 -30.32 -5.71 -32.65
C THR A 26 -30.61 -7.18 -32.37
N ALA A 27 -30.28 -7.67 -31.17
CA ALA A 27 -30.71 -8.97 -30.68
C ALA A 27 -31.75 -8.79 -29.54
N ALA A 28 -32.80 -9.60 -29.62
CA ALA A 28 -33.94 -9.60 -28.73
C ALA A 28 -33.63 -10.31 -27.40
N GLU A 29 -34.28 -9.84 -26.35
CA GLU A 29 -34.32 -10.43 -25.01
C GLU A 29 -34.82 -11.89 -25.04
N ALA A 30 -34.07 -12.78 -24.41
CA ALA A 30 -34.58 -14.03 -23.86
C ALA A 30 -34.11 -14.14 -22.42
N ALA A 31 -35.05 -13.97 -21.51
CA ALA A 31 -34.85 -14.26 -20.11
C ALA A 31 -34.63 -15.76 -19.92
N VAL A 32 -33.47 -16.14 -19.42
CA VAL A 32 -33.21 -17.46 -18.84
C VAL A 32 -32.89 -17.22 -17.37
N ASP A 33 -33.86 -17.57 -16.51
CA ASP A 33 -33.64 -17.74 -15.08
C ASP A 33 -32.59 -18.88 -14.88
N GLN A 34 -31.36 -18.51 -14.72
CA GLN A 34 -30.34 -19.37 -14.10
C GLN A 34 -30.11 -18.82 -12.69
N GLU A 35 -30.50 -19.62 -11.68
CA GLU A 35 -29.92 -19.47 -10.33
C GLU A 35 -28.42 -19.49 -10.47
N VAL A 36 -27.84 -18.30 -10.46
CA VAL A 36 -26.40 -18.13 -10.30
C VAL A 36 -26.15 -18.51 -8.85
N VAL A 37 -25.58 -19.68 -8.61
CA VAL A 37 -24.91 -19.97 -7.35
C VAL A 37 -23.81 -18.91 -7.21
N GLU A 38 -24.09 -17.84 -6.48
CA GLU A 38 -23.08 -16.90 -6.03
C GLU A 38 -22.10 -17.70 -5.18
N ILE A 39 -21.03 -18.18 -5.82
CA ILE A 39 -19.83 -18.54 -5.07
C ILE A 39 -19.47 -17.25 -4.34
N ARG A 40 -19.53 -17.25 -2.99
CA ARG A 40 -19.09 -16.15 -2.13
C ARG A 40 -17.59 -15.91 -2.39
N GLY A 41 -17.28 -15.35 -3.53
CA GLY A 41 -15.98 -14.85 -3.94
C GLY A 41 -16.03 -13.35 -3.80
N SER A 42 -14.92 -12.74 -3.40
CA SER A 42 -14.74 -11.31 -3.42
C SER A 42 -15.17 -10.76 -4.78
N SER A 43 -16.33 -10.07 -4.84
CA SER A 43 -16.83 -9.47 -6.08
C SER A 43 -15.90 -8.34 -6.51
N ALA A 44 -15.64 -8.23 -7.82
CA ALA A 44 -14.90 -7.10 -8.38
C ALA A 44 -15.68 -5.81 -8.12
N THR A 45 -14.94 -4.72 -7.84
CA THR A 45 -15.53 -3.39 -7.60
C THR A 45 -15.63 -2.55 -8.87
N GLU A 46 -15.04 -3.04 -9.95
CA GLU A 46 -15.08 -2.39 -11.25
C GLU A 46 -16.51 -2.24 -11.77
N ASN A 47 -16.81 -1.08 -12.35
CA ASN A 47 -18.12 -0.71 -12.90
C ASN A 47 -19.26 -0.67 -11.88
N SER A 48 -18.98 -0.75 -10.57
CA SER A 48 -20.00 -0.74 -9.52
C SER A 48 -20.53 0.67 -9.18
N GLU A 49 -19.83 1.72 -9.58
CA GLU A 49 -20.09 3.13 -9.19
C GLU A 49 -20.21 3.36 -7.67
N THR A 50 -19.86 2.39 -6.83
CA THR A 50 -19.97 2.48 -5.37
C THR A 50 -18.60 2.55 -4.67
N TYR A 51 -18.58 3.24 -3.51
CA TYR A 51 -17.44 3.23 -2.58
C TYR A 51 -17.60 2.17 -1.47
N GLN A 52 -18.64 1.39 -1.51
CA GLN A 52 -18.91 0.34 -0.53
C GLN A 52 -17.84 -0.73 -0.57
N ALA A 53 -17.32 -1.11 0.61
CA ALA A 53 -16.35 -2.20 0.74
C ALA A 53 -17.02 -3.56 0.44
N PRO A 54 -16.45 -4.39 -0.44
CA PRO A 54 -16.95 -5.75 -0.68
C PRO A 54 -16.49 -6.71 0.44
N ALA A 55 -16.85 -7.98 0.34
CA ALA A 55 -16.27 -9.03 1.19
C ALA A 55 -14.76 -9.12 0.98
N THR A 56 -14.03 -9.33 2.09
CA THR A 56 -12.56 -9.42 2.11
C THR A 56 -12.09 -10.79 2.57
N ARG A 57 -10.88 -11.17 2.14
CA ARG A 57 -10.12 -12.33 2.66
C ARG A 57 -8.92 -11.93 3.51
N SER A 58 -8.68 -10.65 3.69
CA SER A 58 -7.46 -10.09 4.29
C SER A 58 -7.25 -10.52 5.75
N ALA A 59 -8.32 -10.75 6.52
CA ALA A 59 -8.23 -11.04 7.95
C ALA A 59 -7.94 -12.52 8.26
N THR A 60 -8.64 -13.44 7.61
CA THR A 60 -8.61 -14.88 7.96
C THR A 60 -8.46 -15.81 6.76
N GLY A 61 -8.43 -15.29 5.54
CA GLY A 61 -8.51 -16.07 4.30
C GLY A 61 -9.94 -16.53 3.94
N LEU A 62 -10.90 -16.51 4.88
CA LEU A 62 -12.33 -16.68 4.59
C LEU A 62 -12.90 -15.40 3.98
N ALA A 63 -13.86 -15.54 3.06
CA ALA A 63 -14.54 -14.40 2.45
C ALA A 63 -15.60 -13.83 3.41
N LEU A 64 -15.24 -12.79 4.14
CA LEU A 64 -16.09 -12.16 5.15
C LEU A 64 -16.58 -10.80 4.68
N ALA A 65 -17.86 -10.52 4.87
CA ALA A 65 -18.39 -9.17 4.69
C ALA A 65 -17.75 -8.20 5.71
N PRO A 66 -17.69 -6.89 5.44
CA PRO A 66 -17.11 -5.92 6.39
C PRO A 66 -17.73 -6.03 7.79
N ARG A 67 -19.03 -6.30 7.88
CA ARG A 67 -19.77 -6.49 9.13
C ARG A 67 -19.37 -7.77 9.88
N GLU A 68 -18.97 -8.83 9.17
CA GLU A 68 -18.55 -10.11 9.73
C GLU A 68 -17.08 -10.14 10.15
N THR A 69 -16.27 -9.14 9.72
CA THR A 69 -14.85 -9.03 10.01
C THR A 69 -14.65 -8.33 11.35
N PRO A 70 -14.17 -8.98 12.42
CA PRO A 70 -14.04 -8.36 13.75
C PRO A 70 -12.77 -7.52 13.90
N GLN A 71 -12.46 -6.69 12.91
CA GLN A 71 -11.34 -5.74 12.87
C GLN A 71 -11.74 -4.52 12.04
N ALA A 72 -11.11 -3.39 12.28
CA ALA A 72 -11.30 -2.19 11.48
C ALA A 72 -10.75 -2.42 10.07
N LEU A 73 -11.61 -2.23 9.07
CA LEU A 73 -11.34 -2.47 7.65
C LEU A 73 -11.80 -1.28 6.80
N THR A 74 -10.93 -0.80 5.93
CA THR A 74 -11.25 0.19 4.91
C THR A 74 -10.91 -0.36 3.53
N SER A 75 -11.75 -0.09 2.53
CA SER A 75 -11.48 -0.40 1.12
C SER A 75 -11.56 0.86 0.28
N VAL A 76 -10.55 1.07 -0.56
CA VAL A 76 -10.56 2.09 -1.63
C VAL A 76 -10.78 1.37 -2.94
N ASN A 77 -11.98 1.49 -3.48
CA ASN A 77 -12.45 0.78 -4.66
C ASN A 77 -11.99 1.44 -5.96
N ARG A 78 -12.07 0.71 -7.08
CA ARG A 78 -11.67 1.23 -8.40
C ARG A 78 -12.37 2.54 -8.76
N GLN A 79 -13.67 2.67 -8.48
CA GLN A 79 -14.43 3.90 -8.76
C GLN A 79 -13.87 5.11 -8.00
N GLN A 80 -13.48 4.95 -6.74
CA GLN A 80 -12.89 6.03 -5.94
C GLN A 80 -11.51 6.42 -6.48
N MET A 81 -10.70 5.44 -6.90
CA MET A 81 -9.40 5.71 -7.53
C MET A 81 -9.57 6.51 -8.83
N GLU A 82 -10.54 6.13 -9.67
CA GLU A 82 -10.83 6.85 -10.93
C GLU A 82 -11.37 8.26 -10.69
N ASP A 83 -12.24 8.45 -9.70
CA ASP A 83 -12.84 9.75 -9.39
C ASP A 83 -11.81 10.78 -8.92
N PHE A 84 -10.86 10.35 -8.08
CA PHE A 84 -9.86 11.24 -7.50
C PHE A 84 -8.48 11.17 -8.18
N GLY A 85 -8.33 10.37 -9.24
CA GLY A 85 -7.06 10.23 -9.97
C GLY A 85 -5.94 9.65 -9.12
N LEU A 86 -6.25 8.61 -8.31
CA LEU A 86 -5.29 7.96 -7.42
C LEU A 86 -4.48 6.92 -8.20
N ASP A 87 -3.49 7.39 -8.94
CA ASP A 87 -2.74 6.59 -9.90
C ASP A 87 -1.60 5.77 -9.27
N ASN A 88 -1.31 5.98 -7.98
CA ASN A 88 -0.30 5.24 -7.24
C ASN A 88 -0.78 4.89 -5.82
N LEU A 89 -0.11 3.92 -5.19
CA LEU A 89 -0.47 3.44 -3.85
C LEU A 89 -0.31 4.53 -2.77
N ASN A 90 0.70 5.42 -2.90
CA ASN A 90 0.91 6.51 -1.96
C ASN A 90 -0.32 7.41 -1.86
N ASP A 91 -0.94 7.74 -3.01
CA ASP A 91 -2.13 8.59 -3.06
C ASP A 91 -3.37 7.86 -2.52
N VAL A 92 -3.51 6.55 -2.79
CA VAL A 92 -4.58 5.72 -2.22
C VAL A 92 -4.48 5.67 -0.70
N LEU A 93 -3.30 5.41 -0.15
CA LEU A 93 -3.10 5.35 1.30
C LEU A 93 -3.21 6.73 1.95
N ALA A 94 -2.84 7.80 1.23
CA ALA A 94 -3.01 9.18 1.72
C ALA A 94 -4.46 9.55 2.00
N ILE A 95 -5.44 9.00 1.26
CA ILE A 95 -6.87 9.21 1.55
C ILE A 95 -7.51 8.12 2.42
N THR A 96 -6.77 7.04 2.73
CA THR A 96 -7.28 5.93 3.54
C THR A 96 -7.33 6.32 5.02
N PRO A 97 -8.50 6.26 5.70
CA PRO A 97 -8.61 6.53 7.12
C PRO A 97 -7.63 5.73 8.00
N GLY A 98 -7.08 6.37 9.02
CA GLY A 98 -6.18 5.74 10.00
C GLY A 98 -4.78 5.39 9.49
N VAL A 99 -4.44 5.73 8.25
CA VAL A 99 -3.09 5.56 7.68
C VAL A 99 -2.41 6.92 7.56
N ASN A 100 -1.16 7.03 7.99
CA ASN A 100 -0.31 8.19 7.72
C ASN A 100 0.72 7.80 6.65
N VAL A 101 0.97 8.68 5.68
CA VAL A 101 1.91 8.48 4.56
C VAL A 101 3.07 9.44 4.75
N GLU A 102 4.23 8.90 5.00
CA GLU A 102 5.46 9.65 5.28
C GLU A 102 6.39 9.57 4.08
N ARG A 103 6.27 10.52 3.17
CA ARG A 103 7.20 10.67 2.06
C ARG A 103 8.46 11.36 2.58
N VAL A 104 9.42 10.57 3.01
CA VAL A 104 10.68 11.09 3.57
C VAL A 104 11.63 11.57 2.48
N GLU A 105 11.52 10.98 1.29
CA GLU A 105 12.26 11.29 0.07
C GLU A 105 11.33 11.16 -1.15
N THR A 106 11.79 11.52 -2.32
CA THR A 106 10.94 11.43 -3.53
C THR A 106 10.58 10.01 -3.92
N ASP A 107 11.50 9.06 -3.71
CA ASP A 107 11.38 7.67 -4.16
C ASP A 107 11.38 6.66 -3.01
N ARG A 108 11.24 7.12 -1.77
CA ARG A 108 11.12 6.26 -0.58
C ARG A 108 10.03 6.78 0.35
N THR A 109 9.02 5.92 0.58
CA THR A 109 7.84 6.24 1.38
C THR A 109 7.64 5.20 2.47
N TYR A 110 7.36 5.68 3.69
CA TYR A 110 6.92 4.86 4.81
C TYR A 110 5.42 5.08 5.04
N TYR A 111 4.76 4.07 5.53
CA TYR A 111 3.36 4.15 5.92
C TYR A 111 3.25 3.78 7.39
N THR A 112 2.41 4.49 8.13
CA THR A 112 2.16 4.16 9.54
C THR A 112 0.67 4.05 9.81
N ALA A 113 0.31 3.14 10.72
CA ALA A 113 -1.03 3.03 11.29
C ALA A 113 -0.91 2.71 12.77
N ARG A 114 -1.76 3.33 13.58
CA ARG A 114 -1.75 3.13 15.04
C ARG A 114 -0.37 3.35 15.69
N GLY A 115 0.51 4.15 15.06
CA GLY A 115 1.86 4.44 15.55
C GLY A 115 2.94 3.42 15.21
N PHE A 116 2.64 2.43 14.38
CA PHE A 116 3.60 1.42 13.91
C PHE A 116 3.75 1.49 12.40
N ASP A 117 4.95 1.16 11.89
CA ASP A 117 5.20 1.11 10.45
C ASP A 117 4.42 -0.03 9.81
N ILE A 118 3.78 0.23 8.68
CA ILE A 118 3.09 -0.82 7.91
C ILE A 118 4.13 -1.58 7.09
N THR A 119 4.45 -2.78 7.55
CA THR A 119 5.35 -3.73 6.89
C THR A 119 4.61 -4.92 6.29
N ASN A 120 3.31 -5.05 6.58
CA ASN A 120 2.50 -6.18 6.17
C ASN A 120 1.74 -5.84 4.89
N PHE A 121 2.15 -6.44 3.77
CA PHE A 121 1.46 -6.34 2.49
C PHE A 121 0.89 -7.69 2.07
N GLN A 122 -0.19 -7.66 1.32
CA GLN A 122 -0.79 -8.85 0.69
C GLN A 122 -1.05 -8.58 -0.78
N LEU A 123 -0.92 -9.64 -1.60
CA LEU A 123 -1.42 -9.68 -2.97
C LEU A 123 -2.54 -10.71 -3.04
N ASP A 124 -3.76 -10.26 -3.34
CA ASP A 124 -4.97 -11.11 -3.38
C ASP A 124 -5.18 -11.92 -2.07
N GLY A 125 -4.87 -11.34 -0.90
CA GLY A 125 -4.99 -11.95 0.42
C GLY A 125 -3.82 -12.86 0.83
N LEU A 126 -2.77 -12.96 0.04
CA LEU A 126 -1.55 -13.71 0.38
C LEU A 126 -0.46 -12.75 0.87
N GLY A 127 0.04 -12.98 2.08
CA GLY A 127 1.08 -12.14 2.69
C GLY A 127 2.38 -12.14 1.88
N VAL A 128 2.91 -10.95 1.65
CA VAL A 128 4.20 -10.67 1.01
C VAL A 128 4.92 -9.65 1.89
N PRO A 129 5.85 -10.08 2.75
CA PRO A 129 6.57 -9.15 3.62
C PRO A 129 7.36 -8.09 2.85
N ALA A 130 7.35 -6.84 3.34
CA ALA A 130 8.17 -5.77 2.80
C ALA A 130 9.60 -5.90 3.33
N VAL A 131 10.53 -6.23 2.47
CA VAL A 131 11.92 -6.55 2.82
C VAL A 131 12.64 -5.40 3.52
N TYR A 132 12.41 -4.15 3.08
CA TYR A 132 13.04 -2.96 3.64
C TYR A 132 12.12 -2.12 4.54
N GLY A 133 10.89 -2.57 4.79
CA GLY A 133 9.93 -1.84 5.62
C GLY A 133 9.42 -0.52 5.01
N ASN A 134 9.74 -0.27 3.74
CA ASN A 134 9.29 0.94 3.01
C ASN A 134 8.96 0.60 1.55
N GLN A 135 8.24 1.51 0.89
CA GLN A 135 7.97 1.44 -0.55
C GLN A 135 9.02 2.24 -1.31
N MET A 136 9.70 1.59 -2.25
CA MET A 136 10.59 2.23 -3.22
C MET A 136 9.81 2.57 -4.50
N GLY A 137 10.00 3.79 -5.00
CA GLY A 137 9.23 4.30 -6.13
C GLY A 137 7.73 4.43 -5.82
N ASP A 138 6.92 4.56 -6.87
CA ASP A 138 5.46 4.62 -6.78
C ASP A 138 4.84 3.35 -7.37
N LEU A 139 4.10 2.58 -6.58
CA LEU A 139 3.37 1.42 -7.07
C LEU A 139 2.09 1.84 -7.81
N ASP A 140 2.02 1.57 -9.11
CA ASP A 140 0.90 1.95 -9.97
C ASP A 140 -0.38 1.18 -9.62
N THR A 141 -1.52 1.89 -9.56
CA THR A 141 -2.81 1.29 -9.20
C THR A 141 -3.61 0.74 -10.38
N ALA A 142 -3.17 0.92 -11.62
CA ALA A 142 -3.94 0.55 -12.81
C ALA A 142 -4.29 -0.95 -12.89
N LEU A 143 -3.43 -1.82 -12.33
CA LEU A 143 -3.65 -3.27 -12.32
C LEU A 143 -4.54 -3.75 -11.17
N TYR A 144 -4.87 -2.90 -10.19
CA TYR A 144 -5.66 -3.28 -9.01
C TYR A 144 -7.13 -2.90 -9.15
N ASP A 145 -8.00 -3.80 -8.72
CA ASP A 145 -9.44 -3.56 -8.54
C ASP A 145 -9.71 -2.69 -7.31
N ARG A 146 -8.98 -2.94 -6.23
CA ARG A 146 -9.08 -2.20 -4.98
C ARG A 146 -7.86 -2.37 -4.10
N VAL A 147 -7.74 -1.49 -3.11
CA VAL A 147 -6.79 -1.58 -2.01
C VAL A 147 -7.57 -1.68 -0.71
N GLU A 148 -7.31 -2.72 0.06
CA GLU A 148 -7.92 -2.95 1.37
C GLU A 148 -6.89 -2.68 2.47
N VAL A 149 -7.31 -2.03 3.56
CA VAL A 149 -6.45 -1.79 4.73
C VAL A 149 -7.15 -2.35 5.96
N LEU A 150 -6.60 -3.42 6.50
CA LEU A 150 -7.02 -4.06 7.74
C LEU A 150 -6.10 -3.59 8.86
N ARG A 151 -6.64 -2.86 9.85
CA ARG A 151 -5.84 -2.26 10.93
C ARG A 151 -5.66 -3.18 12.11
N GLY A 152 -4.51 -3.09 12.78
CA GLY A 152 -4.07 -3.95 13.89
C GLY A 152 -3.23 -5.14 13.42
N ALA A 153 -2.84 -5.98 14.37
CA ALA A 153 -2.06 -7.17 14.10
C ALA A 153 -2.81 -8.16 13.18
N ASN A 154 -2.11 -8.79 12.26
CA ASN A 154 -2.67 -9.78 11.33
C ASN A 154 -1.70 -10.94 11.06
N GLY A 155 -1.09 -11.47 12.10
CA GLY A 155 -0.11 -12.55 11.99
C GLY A 155 -0.67 -13.84 11.40
N LEU A 156 -1.99 -14.10 11.56
CA LEU A 156 -2.65 -15.27 10.97
C LEU A 156 -2.42 -15.37 9.45
N MET A 157 -2.48 -14.25 8.72
CA MET A 157 -2.30 -14.25 7.27
C MET A 157 -0.89 -13.82 6.85
N SER A 158 -0.25 -12.89 7.58
CA SER A 158 1.09 -12.39 7.26
C SER A 158 2.21 -13.26 7.81
N GLY A 159 2.06 -13.80 9.01
CA GLY A 159 3.11 -14.51 9.76
C GLY A 159 3.93 -13.54 10.59
N SER A 160 5.02 -13.00 10.06
CA SER A 160 5.85 -11.99 10.72
C SER A 160 5.45 -10.56 10.38
N GLY A 161 5.75 -9.61 11.27
CA GLY A 161 5.47 -8.18 11.14
C GLY A 161 5.13 -7.52 12.48
N ASN A 162 4.42 -6.38 12.45
CA ASN A 162 4.08 -5.58 13.62
C ASN A 162 2.57 -5.25 13.69
N PRO A 163 2.06 -4.71 14.82
CA PRO A 163 0.62 -4.52 15.01
C PRO A 163 0.05 -3.23 14.37
N SER A 164 0.53 -2.83 13.20
CA SER A 164 0.13 -1.62 12.49
C SER A 164 -1.16 -1.79 11.69
N ALA A 165 -1.00 -2.30 10.49
CA ALA A 165 -2.06 -2.65 9.55
C ALA A 165 -1.52 -3.62 8.49
N THR A 166 -2.44 -4.24 7.75
CA THR A 166 -2.14 -5.01 6.53
C THR A 166 -2.75 -4.30 5.33
N VAL A 167 -1.94 -4.02 4.32
CA VAL A 167 -2.38 -3.46 3.04
C VAL A 167 -2.51 -4.58 2.02
N ASN A 168 -3.74 -4.89 1.62
CA ASN A 168 -4.02 -5.92 0.61
C ASN A 168 -4.33 -5.29 -0.74
N LEU A 169 -3.55 -5.65 -1.74
CA LEU A 169 -3.68 -5.21 -3.12
C LEU A 169 -4.41 -6.29 -3.92
N VAL A 170 -5.65 -6.01 -4.31
CA VAL A 170 -6.49 -6.96 -5.05
C VAL A 170 -6.41 -6.68 -6.53
N ARG A 171 -5.86 -7.64 -7.30
CA ARG A 171 -5.64 -7.49 -8.73
C ARG A 171 -6.92 -7.65 -9.53
N LYS A 172 -6.98 -6.96 -10.67
CA LYS A 172 -8.01 -7.14 -11.67
C LYS A 172 -7.96 -8.55 -12.27
N ARG A 173 -9.11 -9.14 -12.52
CA ARG A 173 -9.25 -10.47 -13.14
C ARG A 173 -9.87 -10.35 -14.54
N PRO A 174 -9.68 -11.35 -15.43
CA PRO A 174 -10.35 -11.39 -16.72
C PRO A 174 -11.87 -11.45 -16.57
N THR A 175 -12.57 -10.82 -17.52
CA THR A 175 -14.03 -10.83 -17.62
C THR A 175 -14.50 -11.81 -18.69
N ARG A 176 -15.74 -12.30 -18.58
CA ARG A 176 -16.35 -13.14 -19.62
C ARG A 176 -16.76 -12.31 -20.84
N GLU A 177 -17.32 -11.13 -20.56
CA GLU A 177 -17.71 -10.18 -21.61
C GLU A 177 -16.50 -9.33 -22.01
N THR A 178 -16.44 -8.97 -23.29
CA THR A 178 -15.39 -8.07 -23.77
C THR A 178 -15.60 -6.69 -23.20
N GLN A 179 -14.61 -6.18 -22.53
CA GLN A 179 -14.54 -4.83 -21.97
C GLN A 179 -13.23 -4.17 -22.43
N ALA A 180 -13.34 -2.92 -22.85
CA ALA A 180 -12.17 -2.12 -23.18
C ALA A 180 -12.34 -0.73 -22.59
N SER A 181 -11.30 -0.23 -21.95
CA SER A 181 -11.28 1.13 -21.45
C SER A 181 -9.89 1.74 -21.64
N GLY A 182 -9.86 3.05 -21.68
CA GLY A 182 -8.60 3.80 -21.72
C GLY A 182 -8.80 5.21 -21.25
N ASN A 183 -7.73 5.83 -20.84
CA ASN A 183 -7.71 7.26 -20.51
C ASN A 183 -6.40 7.90 -20.96
N ILE A 184 -6.48 9.20 -21.20
CA ILE A 184 -5.34 10.08 -21.36
C ILE A 184 -5.50 11.24 -20.40
N SER A 185 -4.42 11.61 -19.72
CA SER A 185 -4.42 12.69 -18.74
C SER A 185 -3.30 13.67 -19.02
N ALA A 186 -3.55 14.94 -18.75
CA ALA A 186 -2.56 16.01 -18.82
C ALA A 186 -2.74 16.94 -17.62
N GLY A 187 -1.64 17.31 -16.97
CA GLY A 187 -1.69 18.08 -15.75
C GLY A 187 -0.55 19.06 -15.55
N SER A 188 -0.52 19.63 -14.35
CA SER A 188 0.55 20.53 -13.89
C SER A 188 1.91 19.87 -14.05
N TRP A 189 2.96 20.71 -14.26
CA TRP A 189 4.36 20.27 -14.41
C TRP A 189 4.58 19.33 -15.60
N GLU A 190 3.86 19.56 -16.71
CA GLU A 190 4.00 18.75 -17.93
C GLU A 190 3.79 17.25 -17.68
N ARG A 191 2.95 16.88 -16.67
CA ARG A 191 2.63 15.48 -16.38
C ARG A 191 1.61 14.97 -17.37
N TYR A 192 1.96 13.89 -18.06
CA TYR A 192 1.12 13.18 -19.03
C TYR A 192 1.00 11.72 -18.62
N ARG A 193 -0.21 11.17 -18.73
CA ARG A 193 -0.45 9.75 -18.47
C ARG A 193 -1.37 9.18 -19.52
N MET A 194 -1.10 7.93 -19.92
CA MET A 194 -1.96 7.13 -20.78
C MET A 194 -2.16 5.77 -20.13
N GLN A 195 -3.40 5.29 -20.12
CA GLN A 195 -3.75 3.96 -19.61
C GLN A 195 -4.68 3.27 -20.59
N GLY A 196 -4.52 1.95 -20.75
CA GLY A 196 -5.40 1.08 -21.51
C GLY A 196 -5.67 -0.21 -20.75
N ASP A 197 -6.89 -0.72 -20.83
CA ASP A 197 -7.34 -1.95 -20.18
C ASP A 197 -8.28 -2.70 -21.13
N LEU A 198 -7.92 -3.91 -21.48
CA LEU A 198 -8.69 -4.80 -22.36
C LEU A 198 -8.87 -6.16 -21.68
N SER A 199 -10.12 -6.60 -21.58
CA SER A 199 -10.48 -7.87 -20.95
C SER A 199 -11.57 -8.57 -21.74
N GLY A 200 -11.59 -9.90 -21.73
CA GLY A 200 -12.68 -10.68 -22.34
C GLY A 200 -12.32 -12.13 -22.62
N ALA A 201 -13.33 -12.84 -23.12
CA ALA A 201 -13.14 -14.21 -23.61
C ALA A 201 -12.26 -14.25 -24.87
N ILE A 202 -11.31 -15.21 -24.90
CA ILE A 202 -10.40 -15.44 -26.03
C ILE A 202 -10.97 -16.48 -26.99
N ASN A 203 -11.81 -17.39 -26.48
CA ASN A 203 -12.46 -18.43 -27.29
C ASN A 203 -14.00 -18.30 -27.23
N ASP A 204 -14.68 -18.86 -28.23
CA ASP A 204 -16.14 -18.79 -28.35
C ASP A 204 -16.89 -19.44 -27.18
N ALA A 205 -16.28 -20.41 -26.53
CA ALA A 205 -16.87 -21.07 -25.36
C ALA A 205 -16.77 -20.23 -24.06
N GLY A 206 -16.01 -19.15 -24.04
CA GLY A 206 -15.76 -18.33 -22.86
C GLY A 206 -14.95 -19.04 -21.76
N THR A 207 -14.39 -20.21 -22.07
CA THR A 207 -13.60 -21.01 -21.10
C THR A 207 -12.16 -20.53 -20.97
N VAL A 208 -11.66 -19.73 -21.91
CA VAL A 208 -10.36 -19.05 -21.82
C VAL A 208 -10.60 -17.57 -21.90
N ARG A 209 -10.15 -16.84 -20.90
CA ARG A 209 -10.32 -15.40 -20.74
C ARG A 209 -8.97 -14.74 -20.52
N GLY A 210 -8.83 -13.52 -20.98
CA GLY A 210 -7.61 -12.74 -20.79
C GLY A 210 -7.88 -11.30 -20.44
N ARG A 211 -6.90 -10.68 -19.78
CA ARG A 211 -6.87 -9.25 -19.54
C ARG A 211 -5.47 -8.72 -19.74
N ALA A 212 -5.37 -7.53 -20.32
CA ALA A 212 -4.13 -6.77 -20.44
C ALA A 212 -4.36 -5.34 -19.99
N VAL A 213 -3.50 -4.84 -19.11
CA VAL A 213 -3.49 -3.45 -18.63
C VAL A 213 -2.12 -2.86 -18.93
N ILE A 214 -2.11 -1.66 -19.50
CA ILE A 214 -0.91 -0.85 -19.70
C ILE A 214 -1.13 0.51 -19.09
N ALA A 215 -0.08 1.09 -18.50
CA ALA A 215 -0.06 2.49 -18.09
C ALA A 215 1.32 3.08 -18.36
N LEU A 216 1.34 4.30 -18.90
CA LEU A 216 2.56 5.04 -19.22
C LEU A 216 2.41 6.44 -18.64
N GLU A 217 3.39 6.89 -17.90
CA GLU A 217 3.43 8.23 -17.31
C GLU A 217 4.78 8.88 -17.56
N ASP A 218 4.78 10.15 -17.86
CA ASP A 218 5.96 11.00 -18.03
C ASP A 218 5.64 12.39 -17.52
N GLY A 219 6.51 12.96 -16.69
CA GLY A 219 6.27 14.29 -16.14
C GLY A 219 7.39 14.83 -15.30
N LYS A 220 7.39 16.15 -15.17
CA LYS A 220 8.18 16.89 -14.21
C LYS A 220 7.47 16.94 -12.85
N SER A 221 8.17 17.48 -11.87
CA SER A 221 7.63 17.73 -10.53
C SER A 221 7.58 19.24 -10.23
N TYR A 222 6.94 19.60 -9.12
CA TYR A 222 7.09 20.93 -8.53
C TYR A 222 8.48 21.13 -7.93
N LEU A 223 9.20 20.05 -7.61
CA LEU A 223 10.57 20.11 -7.14
C LEU A 223 11.53 20.43 -8.28
N ASP A 224 12.48 21.30 -8.00
CA ASP A 224 13.49 21.71 -8.98
C ASP A 224 14.26 20.50 -9.49
N ARG A 225 14.36 20.36 -10.81
CA ARG A 225 15.10 19.30 -11.55
C ARG A 225 14.50 17.91 -11.51
N TYR A 226 13.57 17.61 -10.60
CA TYR A 226 13.01 16.27 -10.44
C TYR A 226 12.03 15.96 -11.59
N GLU A 227 12.34 14.92 -12.34
CA GLU A 227 11.51 14.36 -13.43
C GLU A 227 11.28 12.87 -13.16
N LYS A 228 10.14 12.36 -13.62
CA LYS A 228 9.77 10.96 -13.39
C LYS A 228 9.10 10.36 -14.62
N GLN A 229 9.48 9.10 -14.93
CA GLN A 229 8.82 8.25 -15.92
C GLN A 229 8.39 6.96 -15.24
N ARG A 230 7.20 6.48 -15.57
CA ARG A 230 6.69 5.20 -15.08
C ARG A 230 5.98 4.45 -16.18
N ASP A 231 6.32 3.19 -16.37
CA ASP A 231 5.60 2.27 -17.23
C ASP A 231 5.16 1.01 -16.49
N LEU A 232 3.93 0.59 -16.76
CA LEU A 232 3.31 -0.62 -16.24
C LEU A 232 2.77 -1.44 -17.38
N PHE A 233 3.03 -2.75 -17.32
CA PHE A 233 2.32 -3.79 -18.04
C PHE A 233 1.80 -4.83 -17.05
N TYR A 234 0.54 -5.24 -17.22
CA TYR A 234 -0.06 -6.38 -16.53
C TYR A 234 -0.83 -7.24 -17.50
N GLY A 235 -0.55 -8.53 -17.52
CA GLY A 235 -1.27 -9.53 -18.32
C GLY A 235 -1.72 -10.69 -17.44
N VAL A 236 -2.98 -11.13 -17.59
CA VAL A 236 -3.51 -12.28 -16.87
C VAL A 236 -4.43 -13.09 -17.77
N LEU A 237 -4.30 -14.43 -17.66
CA LEU A 237 -5.09 -15.43 -18.37
C LEU A 237 -5.79 -16.33 -17.36
N GLU A 238 -7.04 -16.65 -17.62
CA GLU A 238 -7.82 -17.67 -16.92
C GLU A 238 -8.30 -18.72 -17.88
N ALA A 239 -8.20 -20.00 -17.49
CA ALA A 239 -8.68 -21.13 -18.25
C ALA A 239 -9.50 -22.07 -17.36
N ASP A 240 -10.77 -22.29 -17.70
CA ASP A 240 -11.61 -23.32 -17.11
C ASP A 240 -11.13 -24.67 -17.68
N LEU A 241 -10.27 -25.39 -16.93
CA LEU A 241 -9.73 -26.70 -17.33
C LEU A 241 -10.80 -27.78 -17.24
N SER A 242 -11.77 -27.59 -16.36
CA SER A 242 -13.00 -28.37 -16.22
C SER A 242 -14.13 -27.46 -15.69
N GLU A 243 -15.30 -28.02 -15.42
CA GLU A 243 -16.42 -27.28 -14.77
C GLU A 243 -16.09 -26.84 -13.34
N THR A 244 -15.09 -27.47 -12.70
CA THR A 244 -14.71 -27.26 -11.31
C THR A 244 -13.30 -26.69 -11.14
N THR A 245 -12.46 -26.79 -12.19
CA THR A 245 -11.04 -26.43 -12.13
C THR A 245 -10.76 -25.17 -12.93
N LEU A 246 -10.26 -24.12 -12.27
CA LEU A 246 -9.81 -22.87 -12.87
C LEU A 246 -8.30 -22.72 -12.72
N LEU A 247 -7.59 -22.49 -13.82
CA LEU A 247 -6.19 -22.10 -13.84
C LEU A 247 -6.09 -20.60 -14.17
N THR A 248 -5.33 -19.86 -13.35
CA THR A 248 -4.99 -18.45 -13.58
C THR A 248 -3.47 -18.31 -13.70
N LEU A 249 -3.00 -17.61 -14.73
CA LEU A 249 -1.59 -17.24 -14.93
C LEU A 249 -1.50 -15.74 -15.13
N GLY A 250 -0.61 -15.07 -14.42
CA GLY A 250 -0.45 -13.64 -14.55
C GLY A 250 0.99 -13.18 -14.46
N HIS A 251 1.26 -12.04 -15.10
CA HIS A 251 2.55 -11.37 -15.08
C HIS A 251 2.36 -9.85 -15.07
N SER A 252 3.16 -9.15 -14.28
CA SER A 252 3.27 -7.70 -14.35
C SER A 252 4.73 -7.27 -14.36
N ARG A 253 4.99 -6.18 -15.06
CA ARG A 253 6.25 -5.44 -15.05
C ARG A 253 5.95 -3.98 -14.81
N GLN A 254 6.61 -3.40 -13.84
CA GLN A 254 6.62 -1.96 -13.61
C GLN A 254 8.07 -1.46 -13.62
N GLN A 255 8.27 -0.29 -14.23
CA GLN A 255 9.51 0.46 -14.24
C GLN A 255 9.22 1.88 -13.77
N ASP A 256 9.98 2.37 -12.80
CA ASP A 256 9.98 3.76 -12.34
C ASP A 256 11.38 4.31 -12.51
N ASP A 257 11.53 5.34 -13.35
CA ASP A 257 12.79 6.03 -13.59
C ASP A 257 12.65 7.46 -13.09
N SER A 258 13.56 7.90 -12.22
CA SER A 258 13.57 9.24 -11.63
C SER A 258 14.90 9.92 -11.90
N ASP A 259 14.84 11.12 -12.47
CA ASP A 259 15.99 12.01 -12.66
C ASP A 259 16.01 13.07 -11.56
N SER A 260 17.21 13.34 -11.02
CA SER A 260 17.44 14.31 -9.93
C SER A 260 16.54 14.11 -8.71
N PRO A 261 16.40 12.86 -8.17
CA PRO A 261 15.60 12.59 -6.99
C PRO A 261 16.19 13.24 -5.74
N LEU A 262 15.35 13.58 -4.78
CA LEU A 262 15.79 13.91 -3.44
C LEU A 262 16.11 12.61 -2.68
N TRP A 263 17.37 12.45 -2.31
CA TRP A 263 17.83 11.46 -1.34
C TRP A 263 18.34 12.19 -0.09
N GLY A 264 17.72 11.92 1.06
CA GLY A 264 17.66 12.92 2.11
C GLY A 264 16.75 14.07 1.66
N ALA A 265 16.81 15.18 2.36
CA ALA A 265 15.96 16.30 2.06
C ALA A 265 16.59 17.61 2.56
N LEU A 266 15.76 18.65 2.77
CA LEU A 266 16.20 19.94 3.24
C LEU A 266 16.48 19.90 4.74
N PRO A 267 17.55 20.51 5.24
CA PRO A 267 17.78 20.68 6.67
C PRO A 267 16.71 21.60 7.26
N MET A 268 16.02 21.17 8.34
CA MET A 268 14.84 21.86 8.87
C MET A 268 15.15 22.90 9.96
N GLN A 269 16.42 23.03 10.39
CA GLN A 269 16.84 24.05 11.35
C GLN A 269 18.21 24.59 11.04
N PHE A 270 18.48 25.78 11.50
CA PHE A 270 19.80 26.39 11.52
C PHE A 270 20.61 25.95 12.75
N THR A 271 21.92 26.26 12.77
CA THR A 271 22.83 25.92 13.88
C THR A 271 22.43 26.57 15.22
N ASP A 272 21.65 27.65 15.21
CA ASP A 272 21.10 28.30 16.40
C ASP A 272 19.74 27.69 16.87
N GLY A 273 19.26 26.66 16.16
CA GLY A 273 18.00 25.98 16.47
C GLY A 273 16.76 26.65 15.87
N THR A 274 16.89 27.76 15.15
CA THR A 274 15.75 28.38 14.49
C THR A 274 15.33 27.57 13.24
N PRO A 275 14.01 27.49 12.93
CA PRO A 275 13.53 26.76 11.76
C PRO A 275 14.05 27.40 10.46
N THR A 276 14.37 26.55 9.48
CA THR A 276 14.59 26.99 8.09
C THR A 276 13.25 27.17 7.38
N ASP A 277 13.24 28.02 6.36
CA ASP A 277 12.10 28.22 5.47
C ASP A 277 12.58 28.31 4.03
N TYR A 278 12.23 27.31 3.20
CA TYR A 278 12.61 27.24 1.79
C TYR A 278 11.40 27.40 0.88
N ASP A 279 11.65 27.73 -0.37
CA ASP A 279 10.61 27.64 -1.40
C ASP A 279 10.18 26.17 -1.56
N VAL A 280 8.90 25.95 -1.88
CA VAL A 280 8.32 24.63 -2.00
C VAL A 280 9.03 23.76 -3.06
N SER A 281 9.60 24.39 -4.08
CA SER A 281 10.33 23.71 -5.15
C SER A 281 11.78 23.34 -4.81
N THR A 282 12.32 23.84 -3.68
CA THR A 282 13.73 23.67 -3.34
C THR A 282 14.12 22.20 -3.27
N SER A 283 15.23 21.85 -3.92
CA SER A 283 15.80 20.51 -3.95
C SER A 283 17.31 20.52 -3.74
N THR A 284 17.80 19.54 -3.01
CA THR A 284 19.25 19.28 -2.80
C THR A 284 19.81 18.30 -3.82
N SER A 285 19.03 17.79 -4.76
CA SER A 285 19.48 16.84 -5.78
C SER A 285 20.57 17.41 -6.70
N ALA A 286 21.38 16.54 -7.26
CA ALA A 286 22.37 16.90 -8.30
C ALA A 286 21.82 16.53 -9.69
N ASP A 287 22.21 17.33 -10.72
CA ASP A 287 21.74 17.14 -12.11
C ASP A 287 22.09 15.77 -12.71
N TRP A 288 23.09 15.07 -12.17
CA TRP A 288 23.52 13.74 -12.60
C TRP A 288 22.85 12.60 -11.81
N SER A 289 22.13 12.90 -10.74
CA SER A 289 21.55 11.88 -9.87
C SER A 289 20.30 11.25 -10.50
N TYR A 290 20.08 9.97 -10.23
CA TYR A 290 18.92 9.21 -10.67
C TYR A 290 18.59 8.08 -9.70
N TRP A 291 17.34 7.60 -9.75
CA TRP A 291 16.89 6.45 -8.97
C TRP A 291 15.89 5.64 -9.79
N ASN A 292 16.34 4.51 -10.30
CA ASN A 292 15.54 3.65 -11.17
C ASN A 292 15.15 2.37 -10.42
N ASN A 293 13.87 2.02 -10.48
CA ASN A 293 13.33 0.83 -9.82
C ASN A 293 12.56 -0.01 -10.85
N ARG A 294 12.78 -1.32 -10.87
CA ARG A 294 12.04 -2.27 -11.68
C ARG A 294 11.47 -3.37 -10.81
N THR A 295 10.17 -3.66 -10.97
CA THR A 295 9.52 -4.79 -10.30
C THR A 295 8.85 -5.69 -11.32
N LEU A 296 9.15 -6.98 -11.26
CA LEU A 296 8.51 -8.06 -12.00
C LEU A 296 7.72 -8.92 -11.01
N ASN A 297 6.48 -9.26 -11.34
CA ASN A 297 5.69 -10.20 -10.55
C ASN A 297 5.02 -11.22 -11.47
N THR A 298 5.29 -12.49 -11.25
CA THR A 298 4.69 -13.60 -12.01
C THR A 298 3.97 -14.54 -11.06
N PHE A 299 2.76 -14.95 -11.38
CA PHE A 299 2.03 -15.88 -10.53
C PHE A 299 1.24 -16.92 -11.31
N ALA A 300 1.03 -18.06 -10.65
CA ALA A 300 0.13 -19.12 -11.09
C ALA A 300 -0.82 -19.49 -9.94
N GLU A 301 -2.10 -19.66 -10.23
CA GLU A 301 -3.12 -20.09 -9.29
C GLU A 301 -3.95 -21.20 -9.91
N LEU A 302 -4.09 -22.32 -9.22
CA LEU A 302 -4.99 -23.41 -9.55
C LEU A 302 -6.07 -23.50 -8.48
N ARG A 303 -7.32 -23.38 -8.87
CA ARG A 303 -8.49 -23.48 -7.98
C ARG A 303 -9.37 -24.66 -8.40
N GLU A 304 -9.71 -25.49 -7.42
CA GLU A 304 -10.62 -26.62 -7.60
C GLU A 304 -11.83 -26.46 -6.67
N THR A 305 -13.03 -26.50 -7.22
CA THR A 305 -14.29 -26.52 -6.45
C THR A 305 -14.74 -27.96 -6.27
N LEU A 306 -14.84 -28.39 -5.03
CA LEU A 306 -15.21 -29.78 -4.67
C LEU A 306 -16.73 -29.90 -4.51
N ALA A 307 -17.26 -31.14 -4.70
CA ALA A 307 -18.69 -31.43 -4.67
C ALA A 307 -19.41 -31.10 -3.34
N ASN A 308 -18.64 -30.98 -2.24
CA ASN A 308 -19.16 -30.61 -0.90
C ASN A 308 -19.14 -29.11 -0.62
N GLY A 309 -18.92 -28.25 -1.63
CA GLY A 309 -18.83 -26.80 -1.50
C GLY A 309 -17.48 -26.28 -1.02
N TRP A 310 -16.48 -27.17 -0.82
CA TRP A 310 -15.13 -26.77 -0.52
C TRP A 310 -14.40 -26.28 -1.77
N THR A 311 -13.48 -25.36 -1.58
CA THR A 311 -12.56 -24.91 -2.63
C THR A 311 -11.13 -25.16 -2.17
N ALA A 312 -10.34 -25.85 -2.99
CA ALA A 312 -8.91 -26.01 -2.81
C ALA A 312 -8.18 -25.03 -3.75
N THR A 313 -7.17 -24.33 -3.26
CA THR A 313 -6.38 -23.36 -4.04
C THR A 313 -4.91 -23.62 -3.82
N ALA A 314 -4.15 -23.71 -4.92
CA ALA A 314 -2.69 -23.71 -4.90
C ALA A 314 -2.20 -22.47 -5.64
N ARG A 315 -1.29 -21.71 -5.04
CA ARG A 315 -0.72 -20.49 -5.63
C ARG A 315 0.79 -20.47 -5.49
N LEU A 316 1.45 -20.01 -6.55
CA LEU A 316 2.87 -19.73 -6.58
C LEU A 316 3.07 -18.32 -7.13
N THR A 317 3.84 -17.51 -6.45
CA THR A 317 4.19 -16.15 -6.86
C THR A 317 5.70 -15.97 -6.79
N HIS A 318 6.26 -15.36 -7.84
CA HIS A 318 7.65 -14.91 -7.91
C HIS A 318 7.68 -13.41 -8.13
N THR A 319 8.44 -12.72 -7.33
CA THR A 319 8.66 -11.27 -7.45
C THR A 319 10.16 -10.99 -7.48
N GLU A 320 10.58 -10.19 -8.42
CA GLU A 320 11.94 -9.68 -8.56
C GLU A 320 11.87 -8.15 -8.54
N THR A 321 12.71 -7.52 -7.74
CA THR A 321 12.84 -6.07 -7.68
C THR A 321 14.30 -5.70 -7.81
N GLU A 322 14.60 -4.83 -8.76
CA GLU A 322 15.91 -4.26 -8.99
C GLU A 322 15.87 -2.76 -8.78
N SER A 323 16.93 -2.19 -8.19
CA SER A 323 17.14 -0.76 -8.08
C SER A 323 18.57 -0.41 -8.46
N ASP A 324 18.75 0.56 -9.37
CA ASP A 324 20.03 1.15 -9.73
C ASP A 324 19.92 2.65 -9.52
N SER A 325 20.85 3.21 -8.72
CA SER A 325 20.78 4.62 -8.37
C SER A 325 22.14 5.26 -8.21
N LYS A 326 22.25 6.53 -8.62
CA LYS A 326 23.28 7.46 -8.21
C LYS A 326 22.63 8.61 -7.46
N LEU A 327 22.98 8.76 -6.21
CA LEU A 327 22.28 9.65 -5.30
C LEU A 327 23.20 10.72 -4.73
N PHE A 328 22.65 11.88 -4.47
CA PHE A 328 23.37 12.99 -3.87
C PHE A 328 22.65 13.44 -2.59
N TYR A 329 23.23 13.08 -1.46
CA TYR A 329 22.76 13.47 -0.15
C TYR A 329 23.50 14.71 0.35
N VAL A 330 22.74 15.68 0.85
CA VAL A 330 23.27 16.85 1.52
C VAL A 330 22.97 16.74 3.00
N TYR A 331 23.99 16.79 3.84
CA TYR A 331 23.85 16.70 5.30
C TYR A 331 24.55 17.84 6.02
N GLY A 332 24.31 17.95 7.32
CA GLY A 332 24.79 19.04 8.16
C GLY A 332 23.69 20.05 8.47
N THR A 333 24.05 21.09 9.21
CA THR A 333 23.14 22.14 9.67
C THR A 333 23.67 23.48 9.20
N PRO A 334 22.91 24.28 8.45
CA PRO A 334 23.41 25.55 7.92
C PRO A 334 23.48 26.61 9.03
N ASP A 335 24.46 27.47 8.94
CA ASP A 335 24.58 28.66 9.77
C ASP A 335 23.62 29.75 9.27
N PRO A 336 22.84 30.41 10.13
CA PRO A 336 21.79 31.35 9.70
C PRO A 336 22.29 32.60 8.99
N ASP A 337 23.53 33.06 9.29
CA ASP A 337 24.10 34.27 8.73
C ASP A 337 24.83 34.00 7.40
N THR A 338 25.48 32.86 7.27
CA THR A 338 26.37 32.54 6.15
C THR A 338 25.82 31.49 5.20
N GLY A 339 24.86 30.65 5.65
CA GLY A 339 24.35 29.50 4.91
C GLY A 339 25.35 28.35 4.77
N LEU A 340 26.53 28.45 5.43
CA LEU A 340 27.56 27.42 5.40
C LEU A 340 27.31 26.33 6.44
N GLY A 341 27.94 25.16 6.29
CA GLY A 341 27.83 24.04 7.21
C GLY A 341 27.24 22.77 6.58
N LEU A 342 26.75 22.88 5.35
CA LEU A 342 26.26 21.74 4.58
C LEU A 342 27.42 21.02 3.87
N LYS A 343 27.31 19.70 3.77
CA LYS A 343 28.32 18.80 3.22
C LYS A 343 27.73 17.84 2.20
N ALA A 344 28.54 17.48 1.22
CA ALA A 344 28.22 16.54 0.17
C ALA A 344 28.37 15.07 0.60
N TYR A 345 27.46 14.22 0.13
CA TYR A 345 27.55 12.76 0.27
C TYR A 345 27.03 12.10 -1.01
N PRO A 346 27.83 12.05 -2.08
CA PRO A 346 27.48 11.33 -3.30
C PRO A 346 27.67 9.82 -3.12
N SER A 347 26.73 9.00 -3.60
CA SER A 347 26.78 7.54 -3.52
C SER A 347 26.10 6.90 -4.71
N ARG A 348 26.45 5.65 -4.99
CA ARG A 348 25.76 4.78 -5.93
C ARG A 348 25.31 3.52 -5.20
N TYR A 349 24.11 3.05 -5.52
CA TYR A 349 23.56 1.83 -4.96
C TYR A 349 23.00 0.97 -6.07
N ASP A 350 23.34 -0.32 -6.00
CA ASP A 350 22.76 -1.38 -6.81
C ASP A 350 22.08 -2.35 -5.86
N MET A 351 20.83 -2.73 -6.11
CA MET A 351 20.03 -3.61 -5.25
C MET A 351 19.23 -4.59 -6.09
N GLU A 352 19.18 -5.83 -5.63
CA GLU A 352 18.31 -6.88 -6.18
C GLU A 352 17.63 -7.64 -5.05
N THR A 353 16.33 -7.88 -5.18
CA THR A 353 15.58 -8.78 -4.29
C THR A 353 14.81 -9.78 -5.11
N GLU A 354 14.89 -11.05 -4.72
CA GLU A 354 14.10 -12.13 -5.29
C GLU A 354 13.21 -12.75 -4.22
N GLN A 355 11.91 -12.87 -4.48
CA GLN A 355 10.95 -13.43 -3.54
C GLN A 355 10.12 -14.54 -4.18
N TRP A 356 9.98 -15.65 -3.47
CA TRP A 356 9.08 -16.75 -3.81
C TRP A 356 8.07 -16.95 -2.70
N VAL A 357 6.79 -17.02 -3.07
CA VAL A 357 5.70 -17.32 -2.15
C VAL A 357 4.86 -18.45 -2.71
N ALA A 358 4.75 -19.54 -1.97
CA ALA A 358 3.86 -20.66 -2.29
C ALA A 358 2.79 -20.81 -1.20
N ASP A 359 1.55 -21.00 -1.60
CA ASP A 359 0.42 -21.21 -0.69
C ASP A 359 -0.47 -22.33 -1.21
N LEU A 360 -0.85 -23.22 -0.32
CA LEU A 360 -1.83 -24.28 -0.57
C LEU A 360 -2.86 -24.24 0.56
N HIS A 361 -4.11 -23.98 0.21
CA HIS A 361 -5.18 -24.01 1.20
C HIS A 361 -6.47 -24.63 0.66
N ALA A 362 -7.31 -25.07 1.60
CA ALA A 362 -8.67 -25.46 1.31
C ALA A 362 -9.62 -24.76 2.28
N SER A 363 -10.75 -24.26 1.77
CA SER A 363 -11.77 -23.61 2.56
C SER A 363 -13.16 -24.06 2.14
N GLY A 364 -14.09 -24.07 3.08
CA GLY A 364 -15.46 -24.45 2.78
C GLY A 364 -16.33 -24.61 4.01
N PRO A 365 -17.63 -24.87 3.79
CA PRO A 365 -18.61 -25.09 4.84
C PRO A 365 -18.48 -26.48 5.46
N PHE A 366 -18.86 -26.58 6.74
CA PHE A 366 -19.06 -27.85 7.44
C PHE A 366 -20.18 -27.73 8.46
N GLU A 367 -20.81 -28.85 8.76
CA GLU A 367 -21.87 -28.90 9.77
C GLU A 367 -21.35 -29.39 11.12
N LEU A 368 -21.67 -28.68 12.18
CA LEU A 368 -21.41 -29.09 13.56
C LEU A 368 -22.55 -28.63 14.48
N GLY A 369 -23.10 -29.53 15.26
CA GLY A 369 -24.18 -29.22 16.19
C GLY A 369 -25.49 -28.76 15.51
N GLY A 370 -25.72 -29.17 14.26
CA GLY A 370 -26.89 -28.76 13.46
C GLY A 370 -26.82 -27.32 12.91
N ARG A 371 -25.62 -26.75 12.86
CA ARG A 371 -25.33 -25.43 12.29
C ARG A 371 -24.23 -25.51 11.25
N GLU A 372 -24.32 -24.65 10.25
CA GLU A 372 -23.26 -24.48 9.27
C GLU A 372 -22.16 -23.54 9.80
N HIS A 373 -20.94 -23.92 9.57
CA HIS A 373 -19.70 -23.25 9.93
C HIS A 373 -18.80 -23.16 8.71
N GLU A 374 -17.79 -22.30 8.75
CA GLU A 374 -16.79 -22.18 7.68
C GLU A 374 -15.39 -22.47 8.25
N LEU A 375 -14.56 -23.14 7.48
CA LEU A 375 -13.18 -23.47 7.85
C LEU A 375 -12.25 -23.19 6.69
N ILE A 376 -11.05 -22.70 7.00
CA ILE A 376 -9.89 -22.68 6.12
C ILE A 376 -8.74 -23.38 6.81
N VAL A 377 -7.99 -24.18 6.05
CA VAL A 377 -6.71 -24.76 6.48
C VAL A 377 -5.72 -24.65 5.34
N GLY A 378 -4.46 -24.34 5.66
CA GLY A 378 -3.46 -24.13 4.62
C GLY A 378 -2.04 -24.24 5.11
N ALA A 379 -1.12 -24.24 4.15
CA ALA A 379 0.32 -24.19 4.33
C ALA A 379 0.89 -23.11 3.42
N GLN A 380 1.83 -22.34 3.93
CA GLN A 380 2.51 -21.29 3.19
C GLN A 380 4.01 -21.45 3.34
N TRP A 381 4.72 -21.21 2.27
CA TRP A 381 6.17 -21.11 2.25
C TRP A 381 6.58 -19.80 1.57
N PHE A 382 7.56 -19.14 2.15
CA PHE A 382 8.13 -17.88 1.68
C PHE A 382 9.64 -17.97 1.69
N ARG A 383 10.28 -17.42 0.67
CA ARG A 383 11.73 -17.20 0.59
C ARG A 383 12.00 -15.84 -0.02
N SER A 384 12.93 -15.10 0.56
CA SER A 384 13.44 -13.84 0.02
C SER A 384 14.94 -13.84 0.04
N GLU A 385 15.56 -13.46 -1.06
CA GLU A 385 16.98 -13.17 -1.18
C GLU A 385 17.16 -11.67 -1.40
N VAL A 386 18.12 -11.07 -0.72
CA VAL A 386 18.42 -9.64 -0.76
C VAL A 386 19.90 -9.48 -0.99
N TRP A 387 20.22 -8.79 -2.05
CA TRP A 387 21.56 -8.35 -2.34
C TRP A 387 21.57 -6.85 -2.61
N ASP A 388 22.50 -6.11 -2.00
CA ASP A 388 22.78 -4.73 -2.36
C ASP A 388 24.27 -4.42 -2.25
N GLU A 389 24.72 -3.43 -3.02
CA GLU A 389 26.09 -2.91 -3.01
C GLU A 389 26.06 -1.39 -2.94
N SER A 390 26.85 -0.83 -2.03
CA SER A 390 27.06 0.60 -1.86
C SER A 390 28.45 1.01 -2.37
N ASN A 391 28.47 2.00 -3.25
CA ASN A 391 29.66 2.58 -3.82
C ASN A 391 29.73 4.05 -3.41
N TYR A 392 30.70 4.44 -2.61
CA TYR A 392 30.82 5.80 -2.09
C TYR A 392 31.60 6.70 -3.04
N GLY A 393 31.06 7.91 -3.26
CA GLY A 393 31.67 8.90 -4.15
C GLY A 393 32.85 9.61 -3.50
N GLN A 394 33.88 9.88 -4.29
CA GLN A 394 34.98 10.75 -3.85
C GLN A 394 34.43 12.15 -3.55
N GLY A 395 34.84 12.74 -2.43
CA GLY A 395 34.36 14.05 -2.00
C GLY A 395 33.26 14.02 -0.93
N ILE A 396 32.93 12.84 -0.35
CA ILE A 396 32.11 12.78 0.86
C ILE A 396 32.74 13.66 1.95
N GLY A 397 31.91 14.50 2.61
CA GLY A 397 32.33 15.45 3.62
C GLY A 397 32.87 16.77 3.07
N THR A 398 32.88 16.97 1.75
CA THR A 398 33.24 18.26 1.14
C THR A 398 32.23 19.33 1.55
N ASP A 399 32.73 20.46 2.05
CA ASP A 399 31.90 21.61 2.40
C ASP A 399 31.27 22.21 1.15
N LEU A 400 29.98 22.45 1.21
CA LEU A 400 29.21 23.10 0.15
C LEU A 400 29.12 24.62 0.38
N SER A 401 29.11 25.41 -0.68
CA SER A 401 28.77 26.80 -0.57
C SER A 401 27.29 26.99 -0.23
N ALA A 402 26.90 28.14 0.29
CA ALA A 402 25.54 28.44 0.68
C ALA A 402 24.49 28.18 -0.43
N THR A 403 24.88 28.35 -1.69
CA THR A 403 24.01 28.05 -2.86
C THR A 403 24.31 26.71 -3.51
N GLY A 404 25.52 26.17 -3.34
CA GLY A 404 25.97 24.94 -4.01
C GLY A 404 25.28 23.67 -3.49
N ALA A 405 24.60 23.74 -2.33
CA ALA A 405 23.76 22.65 -1.83
C ALA A 405 22.45 22.52 -2.61
N PHE A 406 22.01 23.56 -3.35
CA PHE A 406 20.67 23.65 -3.93
C PHE A 406 20.66 23.89 -5.45
N ASP A 407 21.82 24.16 -6.09
CA ASP A 407 21.91 24.54 -7.50
C ASP A 407 22.01 23.36 -8.48
N GLY A 408 22.09 22.12 -7.96
CA GLY A 408 22.20 20.89 -8.76
C GLY A 408 23.56 20.65 -9.41
N ARG A 409 24.50 21.58 -9.30
CA ARG A 409 25.76 21.60 -10.09
C ARG A 409 26.95 20.91 -9.42
N TYR A 410 26.73 20.20 -8.31
CA TYR A 410 27.81 19.39 -7.75
C TYR A 410 28.34 18.43 -8.82
N PRO A 411 29.66 18.43 -9.11
CA PRO A 411 30.19 17.58 -10.17
C PRO A 411 30.05 16.10 -9.81
N GLU A 412 29.65 15.28 -10.77
CA GLU A 412 29.60 13.82 -10.59
C GLU A 412 31.01 13.31 -10.24
N PRO A 413 31.22 12.67 -9.09
CA PRO A 413 32.52 12.17 -8.69
C PRO A 413 32.79 10.79 -9.29
N ALA A 414 34.04 10.33 -9.16
CA ALA A 414 34.31 8.91 -9.29
C ALA A 414 33.80 8.19 -8.03
N PHE A 415 33.19 7.03 -8.21
CA PHE A 415 32.71 6.16 -7.13
C PHE A 415 33.74 5.07 -6.87
N ASP A 416 34.03 4.80 -5.61
CA ASP A 416 34.91 3.71 -5.20
C ASP A 416 34.21 2.37 -5.49
N ALA A 417 34.99 1.27 -5.54
CA ALA A 417 34.40 -0.06 -5.61
C ALA A 417 33.59 -0.34 -4.35
N GLY A 418 32.53 -1.12 -4.48
CA GLY A 418 31.64 -1.48 -3.39
C GLY A 418 32.40 -2.11 -2.23
N VAL A 419 32.19 -1.55 -1.04
CA VAL A 419 32.85 -1.98 0.19
C VAL A 419 31.84 -2.32 1.29
N ASP A 420 30.61 -1.87 1.13
CA ASP A 420 29.48 -2.13 2.02
C ASP A 420 28.30 -2.63 1.21
N GLY A 421 27.40 -3.33 1.88
CA GLY A 421 26.16 -3.82 1.26
C GLY A 421 25.52 -4.91 2.10
N SER A 422 24.53 -5.54 1.50
CA SER A 422 23.79 -6.64 2.10
C SER A 422 23.85 -7.86 1.21
N ASP A 423 23.92 -9.04 1.84
CA ASP A 423 23.74 -10.35 1.21
C ASP A 423 23.12 -11.27 2.26
N TRP A 424 21.81 -11.48 2.17
CA TRP A 424 21.10 -12.28 3.15
C TRP A 424 19.87 -12.94 2.55
N GLU A 425 19.49 -14.08 3.13
CA GLU A 425 18.31 -14.87 2.78
C GLU A 425 17.37 -14.93 3.98
N HIS A 426 16.06 -14.90 3.71
CA HIS A 426 15.01 -15.11 4.69
C HIS A 426 14.04 -16.17 4.22
N LYS A 427 13.78 -17.18 5.07
CA LYS A 427 12.85 -18.28 4.81
C LYS A 427 11.79 -18.34 5.90
N GLN A 428 10.55 -18.56 5.52
CA GLN A 428 9.46 -18.80 6.45
C GLN A 428 8.60 -19.95 5.95
N GLY A 429 8.38 -20.92 6.82
CA GLY A 429 7.40 -21.99 6.61
C GLY A 429 6.25 -21.85 7.60
N SER A 430 5.01 -22.13 7.19
CA SER A 430 3.89 -22.04 8.11
C SER A 430 2.74 -22.99 7.78
N LEU A 431 2.04 -23.42 8.83
CA LEU A 431 0.74 -24.06 8.76
C LEU A 431 -0.28 -23.16 9.44
N TYR A 432 -1.45 -22.98 8.84
CA TYR A 432 -2.49 -22.15 9.42
C TYR A 432 -3.88 -22.75 9.28
N GLY A 433 -4.75 -22.35 10.18
CA GLY A 433 -6.15 -22.67 10.09
C GLY A 433 -6.99 -21.63 10.82
N ALA A 434 -8.17 -21.35 10.27
CA ALA A 434 -9.16 -20.47 10.89
C ALA A 434 -10.58 -20.97 10.60
N GLY A 435 -11.47 -20.79 11.56
CA GLY A 435 -12.87 -21.15 11.42
C GLY A 435 -13.80 -20.03 11.86
N ARG A 436 -14.93 -19.90 11.18
CA ARG A 436 -16.09 -19.11 11.60
C ARG A 436 -17.15 -20.05 12.11
N PHE A 437 -17.38 -20.04 13.43
CA PHE A 437 -18.29 -20.92 14.12
C PHE A 437 -19.59 -20.18 14.46
N SER A 438 -20.71 -20.56 13.87
CA SER A 438 -22.06 -20.04 14.17
C SER A 438 -22.55 -20.66 15.49
N LEU A 439 -22.29 -19.97 16.62
CA LEU A 439 -22.68 -20.46 17.96
C LEU A 439 -24.20 -20.35 18.17
N THR A 440 -24.77 -19.26 17.66
CA THR A 440 -26.23 -19.04 17.55
C THR A 440 -26.52 -18.41 16.19
N ASP A 441 -27.75 -18.03 15.89
CA ASP A 441 -28.09 -17.33 14.64
C ASP A 441 -27.50 -15.91 14.58
N SER A 442 -27.19 -15.32 15.76
CA SER A 442 -26.67 -13.96 15.88
C SER A 442 -25.25 -13.90 16.49
N LEU A 443 -24.71 -15.00 17.00
CA LEU A 443 -23.40 -15.02 17.65
C LEU A 443 -22.43 -15.92 16.87
N HIS A 444 -21.33 -15.35 16.40
CA HIS A 444 -20.31 -16.06 15.66
C HIS A 444 -18.94 -15.88 16.31
N LEU A 445 -18.20 -16.99 16.45
CA LEU A 445 -16.81 -17.00 16.88
C LEU A 445 -15.91 -17.22 15.68
N LEU A 446 -14.94 -16.35 15.50
CA LEU A 446 -13.82 -16.57 14.60
C LEU A 446 -12.62 -16.98 15.45
N ALA A 447 -12.00 -18.10 15.13
CA ALA A 447 -10.82 -18.58 15.82
C ALA A 447 -9.82 -19.11 14.81
N GLY A 448 -8.55 -18.76 14.99
CA GLY A 448 -7.47 -19.16 14.09
C GLY A 448 -6.14 -19.32 14.83
N LEU A 449 -5.27 -20.09 14.23
CA LEU A 449 -3.91 -20.29 14.68
C LEU A 449 -3.00 -20.47 13.48
N LYS A 450 -1.82 -19.82 13.51
CA LYS A 450 -0.73 -20.06 12.59
C LYS A 450 0.49 -20.53 13.35
N ALA A 451 1.11 -21.60 12.87
CA ALA A 451 2.38 -22.11 13.36
C ALA A 451 3.46 -21.75 12.32
N VAL A 452 4.50 -21.06 12.73
CA VAL A 452 5.51 -20.48 11.85
C VAL A 452 6.89 -20.97 12.25
N THR A 453 7.70 -21.35 11.27
CA THR A 453 9.15 -21.50 11.39
C THR A 453 9.81 -20.40 10.57
N LEU A 454 10.92 -19.83 11.05
CA LEU A 454 11.59 -18.72 10.40
C LEU A 454 13.10 -18.90 10.54
N GLU A 455 13.81 -18.69 9.43
CA GLU A 455 15.27 -18.70 9.35
C GLU A 455 15.72 -17.52 8.51
N SER A 456 16.74 -16.80 8.99
CA SER A 456 17.46 -15.80 8.22
C SER A 456 18.95 -16.05 8.34
N GLU A 457 19.68 -15.92 7.24
CA GLU A 457 21.12 -16.07 7.18
C GLU A 457 21.74 -14.97 6.34
N GLY A 458 22.93 -14.48 6.73
CA GLY A 458 23.71 -13.51 5.98
C GLY A 458 24.07 -12.27 6.77
N SER A 459 24.26 -11.17 6.07
CA SER A 459 24.66 -9.90 6.69
C SER A 459 24.10 -8.69 5.93
N SER A 460 23.98 -7.56 6.62
CA SER A 460 23.58 -6.28 6.05
C SER A 460 24.43 -5.19 6.68
N TYR A 461 25.23 -4.50 5.88
CA TYR A 461 26.15 -3.42 6.31
C TYR A 461 27.00 -3.81 7.51
N GLY A 462 27.57 -5.03 7.48
CA GLY A 462 28.41 -5.57 8.53
C GLY A 462 27.67 -6.09 9.78
N SER A 463 26.37 -5.94 9.86
CA SER A 463 25.52 -6.53 10.90
C SER A 463 25.05 -7.92 10.48
N SER A 464 25.07 -8.87 11.44
CA SER A 464 24.51 -10.22 11.20
C SER A 464 23.01 -10.17 11.02
N ARG A 465 22.50 -10.97 10.08
CA ARG A 465 21.06 -11.24 9.86
C ARG A 465 20.69 -12.67 10.26
N ASN A 466 21.52 -13.34 11.05
CA ASN A 466 21.30 -14.74 11.41
C ASN A 466 20.28 -14.84 12.55
N THR A 467 19.11 -15.36 12.23
CA THR A 467 18.04 -15.66 13.19
C THR A 467 17.43 -17.02 12.87
N GLU A 468 16.98 -17.74 13.89
CA GLU A 468 16.28 -19.01 13.75
C GLU A 468 15.22 -19.14 14.84
N TYR A 469 13.98 -19.35 14.44
CA TYR A 469 12.83 -19.65 15.30
C TYR A 469 12.16 -20.94 14.83
N ASP A 470 12.26 -21.99 15.66
CA ASP A 470 11.78 -23.33 15.34
C ASP A 470 10.26 -23.43 15.25
N LEU A 471 9.55 -22.70 16.10
CA LEU A 471 8.09 -22.71 16.13
C LEU A 471 7.55 -21.51 16.91
N GLU A 472 6.92 -20.59 16.17
CA GLU A 472 6.12 -19.52 16.75
C GLU A 472 4.64 -19.76 16.49
N LEU A 473 3.82 -19.56 17.52
CA LEU A 473 2.37 -19.73 17.46
C LEU A 473 1.69 -18.37 17.48
N VAL A 474 0.93 -18.06 16.45
CA VAL A 474 0.25 -16.78 16.25
C VAL A 474 -1.27 -17.00 16.33
N PRO A 475 -1.89 -16.69 17.48
CA PRO A 475 -3.32 -16.87 17.68
C PRO A 475 -4.14 -15.71 17.07
N TYR A 476 -5.37 -16.04 16.73
CA TYR A 476 -6.41 -15.11 16.30
C TYR A 476 -7.73 -15.50 16.95
N ALA A 477 -8.42 -14.54 17.56
CA ALA A 477 -9.77 -14.74 18.08
C ALA A 477 -10.64 -13.50 17.82
N GLY A 478 -11.85 -13.73 17.35
CA GLY A 478 -12.84 -12.67 17.10
C GLY A 478 -14.24 -13.16 17.46
N LEU A 479 -15.04 -12.29 18.00
CA LEU A 479 -16.45 -12.55 18.31
C LEU A 479 -17.29 -11.47 17.61
N THR A 480 -18.33 -11.89 16.91
CA THR A 480 -19.32 -10.98 16.33
C THR A 480 -20.69 -11.32 16.86
N TYR A 481 -21.47 -10.32 17.27
CA TYR A 481 -22.83 -10.47 17.76
C TYR A 481 -23.78 -9.52 17.06
N ASP A 482 -24.70 -10.07 16.27
CA ASP A 482 -25.72 -9.30 15.57
C ASP A 482 -26.77 -8.80 16.57
N LEU A 483 -26.69 -7.51 16.88
CA LEU A 483 -27.66 -6.82 17.74
C LEU A 483 -29.03 -6.73 17.04
N ASN A 484 -29.02 -6.58 15.74
CA ASN A 484 -30.17 -6.63 14.83
C ASN A 484 -29.67 -6.72 13.36
N GLU A 485 -30.58 -6.60 12.39
CA GLU A 485 -30.25 -6.67 10.97
C GLU A 485 -29.29 -5.55 10.49
N THR A 486 -29.19 -4.44 11.22
CA THR A 486 -28.34 -3.29 10.87
C THR A 486 -27.03 -3.26 11.63
N TYR A 487 -27.01 -3.60 12.91
CA TYR A 487 -25.86 -3.41 13.80
C TYR A 487 -25.29 -4.73 14.31
N THR A 488 -23.97 -4.84 14.27
CA THR A 488 -23.18 -5.94 14.83
C THR A 488 -22.15 -5.40 15.81
N TRP A 489 -22.16 -5.87 17.04
CA TRP A 489 -21.07 -5.67 17.98
C TRP A 489 -19.97 -6.71 17.72
N TYR A 490 -18.72 -6.32 17.91
CA TYR A 490 -17.58 -7.24 17.82
C TYR A 490 -16.53 -6.97 18.87
N ALA A 491 -15.71 -7.99 19.13
CA ALA A 491 -14.45 -7.89 19.87
C ALA A 491 -13.44 -8.86 19.26
N SER A 492 -12.16 -8.48 19.27
CA SER A 492 -11.09 -9.33 18.75
C SER A 492 -9.81 -9.22 19.58
N TYR A 493 -9.04 -10.30 19.53
CA TYR A 493 -7.64 -10.40 19.90
C TYR A 493 -6.87 -10.93 18.71
N THR A 494 -5.83 -10.23 18.31
CA THR A 494 -4.95 -10.61 17.21
C THR A 494 -3.50 -10.40 17.61
N GLU A 495 -2.64 -11.29 17.15
CA GLU A 495 -1.21 -11.28 17.45
C GLU A 495 -0.39 -11.34 16.17
N ILE A 496 0.84 -10.86 16.24
CA ILE A 496 1.86 -10.94 15.20
C ILE A 496 3.22 -10.92 15.89
N PHE A 497 4.25 -11.49 15.29
CA PHE A 497 5.59 -11.42 15.81
C PHE A 497 6.57 -10.87 14.78
N GLU A 498 7.70 -10.32 15.24
CA GLU A 498 8.79 -9.88 14.41
C GLU A 498 10.09 -10.51 14.90
N ALA A 499 10.83 -11.11 13.96
CA ALA A 499 12.13 -11.69 14.28
C ALA A 499 13.12 -10.61 14.68
N GLN A 500 14.01 -10.89 15.63
CA GLN A 500 15.07 -9.98 16.03
C GLN A 500 16.43 -10.71 16.06
N GLU A 501 17.49 -9.93 15.93
CA GLU A 501 18.88 -10.43 15.78
C GLU A 501 19.69 -10.27 17.06
N GLU A 502 19.14 -9.58 18.04
CA GLU A 502 19.78 -9.23 19.28
C GLU A 502 19.93 -10.46 20.21
N GLN A 503 21.05 -10.47 20.93
CA GLN A 503 21.39 -11.55 21.85
C GLN A 503 21.42 -11.07 23.32
N ASP A 504 21.06 -11.96 24.23
CA ASP A 504 21.17 -11.74 25.66
C ASP A 504 22.64 -11.85 26.15
N GLN A 505 22.85 -11.62 27.46
CA GLN A 505 24.15 -11.76 28.11
C GLN A 505 24.76 -13.17 28.01
N ASN A 506 23.97 -14.19 27.68
CA ASN A 506 24.39 -15.58 27.51
C ASN A 506 24.63 -15.95 26.04
N ARG A 507 24.58 -14.97 25.13
CA ARG A 507 24.65 -15.14 23.67
C ARG A 507 23.51 -16.01 23.09
N ARG A 508 22.35 -15.96 23.67
CA ARG A 508 21.14 -16.55 23.14
C ARG A 508 20.36 -15.44 22.40
N LEU A 509 19.80 -15.80 21.26
CA LEU A 509 18.85 -14.94 20.57
C LEU A 509 17.75 -14.54 21.54
N LEU A 510 17.31 -13.29 21.52
CA LEU A 510 16.12 -12.87 22.26
C LEU A 510 14.89 -13.56 21.69
N ASP A 511 13.87 -13.74 22.51
CA ASP A 511 12.54 -14.13 22.02
C ASP A 511 12.06 -13.10 21.00
N PRO A 512 11.23 -13.47 20.00
CA PRO A 512 10.78 -12.51 18.99
C PRO A 512 10.02 -11.35 19.64
N LEU A 513 10.12 -10.17 19.01
CA LEU A 513 9.26 -9.06 19.36
C LEU A 513 7.82 -9.46 19.05
N THR A 514 6.92 -9.34 20.02
CA THR A 514 5.52 -9.69 19.86
C THR A 514 4.67 -8.43 19.80
N GLY A 515 3.73 -8.39 18.85
CA GLY A 515 2.72 -7.35 18.73
C GLY A 515 1.33 -7.90 18.93
N SER A 516 0.59 -7.39 19.90
CA SER A 516 -0.80 -7.78 20.13
C SER A 516 -1.76 -6.61 19.95
N THR A 517 -2.99 -6.90 19.49
CA THR A 517 -4.06 -5.91 19.36
C THR A 517 -5.35 -6.45 19.97
N TYR A 518 -5.92 -5.67 20.87
CA TYR A 518 -7.27 -5.83 21.40
C TYR A 518 -8.15 -4.77 20.77
N GLU A 519 -9.28 -5.17 20.19
CA GLU A 519 -10.20 -4.24 19.54
C GLU A 519 -11.66 -4.62 19.86
N THR A 520 -12.51 -3.61 20.06
CA THR A 520 -13.96 -3.81 20.14
C THR A 520 -14.70 -2.65 19.52
N GLY A 521 -15.87 -2.92 18.95
CA GLY A 521 -16.60 -1.88 18.25
C GLY A 521 -17.99 -2.30 17.81
N ILE A 522 -18.62 -1.41 17.07
CA ILE A 522 -19.90 -1.61 16.42
C ILE A 522 -19.74 -1.36 14.93
N LYS A 523 -20.24 -2.29 14.12
CA LYS A 523 -20.37 -2.16 12.67
C LYS A 523 -21.83 -2.07 12.28
N ALA A 524 -22.09 -1.38 11.18
CA ALA A 524 -23.44 -1.15 10.71
C ALA A 524 -23.55 -1.24 9.17
N ASP A 525 -24.59 -1.91 8.70
CA ASP A 525 -25.05 -1.83 7.33
C ASP A 525 -26.16 -0.79 7.24
N LEU A 526 -25.82 0.39 6.74
CA LEU A 526 -26.68 1.56 6.71
C LEU A 526 -27.37 1.70 5.34
N PHE A 527 -28.48 2.45 5.32
CA PHE A 527 -29.20 2.79 4.08
C PHE A 527 -29.56 1.55 3.24
N GLU A 528 -30.13 0.52 3.89
CA GLU A 528 -30.49 -0.76 3.24
C GLU A 528 -29.27 -1.52 2.68
N GLY A 529 -28.14 -1.46 3.38
CA GLY A 529 -26.89 -2.14 3.01
C GLY A 529 -26.06 -1.42 1.94
N ARG A 530 -26.43 -0.17 1.54
CA ARG A 530 -25.68 0.60 0.54
C ARG A 530 -24.42 1.29 1.11
N ALA A 531 -24.32 1.43 2.41
CA ALA A 531 -23.14 1.95 3.07
C ALA A 531 -22.80 1.14 4.32
N HIS A 532 -21.50 1.04 4.61
CA HIS A 532 -20.96 0.46 5.83
C HIS A 532 -20.43 1.54 6.75
N GLY A 533 -20.72 1.43 8.04
CA GLY A 533 -20.15 2.27 9.08
C GLY A 533 -19.51 1.42 10.18
N SER A 534 -18.47 1.94 10.82
CA SER A 534 -17.87 1.32 12.01
C SER A 534 -17.40 2.36 13.01
N ILE A 535 -17.44 2.02 14.28
CA ILE A 535 -16.79 2.74 15.37
C ILE A 535 -16.11 1.70 16.24
N SER A 536 -14.82 1.89 16.53
CA SER A 536 -14.03 0.97 17.35
C SER A 536 -13.13 1.69 18.32
N VAL A 537 -12.76 1.01 19.39
CA VAL A 537 -11.67 1.34 20.28
C VAL A 537 -10.66 0.21 20.26
N PHE A 538 -9.38 0.54 20.30
CA PHE A 538 -8.30 -0.42 20.24
C PHE A 538 -7.20 -0.14 21.27
N ARG A 539 -6.42 -1.19 21.57
CA ARG A 539 -5.14 -1.12 22.26
C ARG A 539 -4.19 -2.12 21.57
N SER A 540 -3.06 -1.61 21.08
CA SER A 540 -1.97 -2.38 20.50
C SER A 540 -0.74 -2.24 21.37
N GLU A 541 -0.05 -3.34 21.63
CA GLU A 541 1.11 -3.42 22.52
C GLU A 541 2.25 -4.14 21.81
N GLN A 542 3.48 -3.71 22.08
CA GLN A 542 4.69 -4.45 21.72
C GLN A 542 5.37 -4.96 22.99
N GLU A 543 5.88 -6.18 22.94
CA GLU A 543 6.63 -6.82 23.99
C GLU A 543 7.95 -7.37 23.44
N ASN A 544 8.91 -7.63 24.30
CA ASN A 544 10.26 -8.10 23.96
C ASN A 544 11.07 -7.16 23.07
N VAL A 545 10.84 -5.86 23.15
CA VAL A 545 11.64 -4.85 22.44
C VAL A 545 13.07 -4.88 22.98
N PRO A 546 14.12 -4.92 22.12
CA PRO A 546 15.49 -5.03 22.55
C PRO A 546 15.99 -3.75 23.22
N GLU A 547 16.32 -3.81 24.51
CA GLU A 547 16.94 -2.74 25.26
C GLU A 547 18.42 -3.08 25.53
N LEU A 548 19.33 -2.15 25.24
CA LEU A 548 20.76 -2.35 25.50
C LEU A 548 21.02 -2.62 26.99
N ALA A 549 21.48 -3.83 27.33
CA ALA A 549 21.73 -4.25 28.70
C ALA A 549 23.23 -4.19 29.09
N GLY A 550 24.12 -4.14 28.11
CA GLY A 550 25.57 -4.02 28.36
C GLY A 550 26.42 -4.40 27.17
N THR A 551 27.72 -4.56 27.43
CA THR A 551 28.70 -4.85 26.37
C THR A 551 29.62 -6.01 26.83
N PHE A 552 29.84 -6.99 25.96
CA PHE A 552 30.79 -8.06 26.20
C PHE A 552 32.24 -7.54 26.19
N GLY A 553 33.18 -8.33 26.73
CA GLY A 553 34.57 -7.97 26.76
C GLY A 553 35.26 -7.78 25.38
N ASN A 554 34.62 -8.23 24.30
CA ASN A 554 35.06 -8.04 22.92
C ASN A 554 34.44 -6.78 22.26
N GLY A 555 33.64 -5.99 23.00
CA GLY A 555 33.03 -4.76 22.52
C GLY A 555 31.65 -4.92 21.88
N GLN A 556 31.16 -6.15 21.68
CA GLN A 556 29.79 -6.40 21.20
C GLN A 556 28.76 -6.08 22.28
N SER A 557 27.61 -5.50 21.87
CA SER A 557 26.49 -5.24 22.77
C SER A 557 25.69 -6.51 23.06
N TYR A 558 25.05 -6.57 24.23
CA TYR A 558 24.01 -7.53 24.53
C TYR A 558 22.78 -6.82 25.07
N TYR A 559 21.62 -7.43 24.88
CA TYR A 559 20.32 -6.81 25.08
C TYR A 559 19.46 -7.62 26.06
N ARG A 560 18.35 -7.02 26.47
CA ARG A 560 17.25 -7.70 27.16
C ARG A 560 15.92 -7.29 26.52
N GLY A 561 14.97 -8.19 26.48
CA GLY A 561 13.60 -7.86 26.10
C GLY A 561 12.91 -7.04 27.19
N VAL A 562 12.26 -5.98 26.80
CA VAL A 562 11.43 -5.11 27.66
C VAL A 562 10.07 -4.87 27.01
N ASP A 563 9.11 -4.36 27.79
CA ASP A 563 7.87 -3.84 27.22
C ASP A 563 8.18 -2.66 26.31
N GLY A 564 7.55 -2.65 25.16
CA GLY A 564 7.73 -1.61 24.17
C GLY A 564 6.66 -0.54 24.23
N VAL A 565 6.23 -0.11 23.04
CA VAL A 565 5.25 0.97 22.87
C VAL A 565 3.84 0.42 23.02
N THR A 566 3.01 1.14 23.77
CA THR A 566 1.55 0.95 23.79
C THR A 566 0.87 2.02 22.96
N SER A 567 0.04 1.61 22.01
CA SER A 567 -0.82 2.48 21.21
C SER A 567 -2.28 2.19 21.55
N LYS A 568 -3.03 3.24 21.89
CA LYS A 568 -4.46 3.15 22.20
C LYS A 568 -5.23 4.25 21.50
N GLY A 569 -6.45 3.97 21.13
CA GLY A 569 -7.22 4.99 20.41
C GLY A 569 -8.64 4.58 20.06
N PHE A 570 -9.23 5.42 19.24
CA PHE A 570 -10.52 5.12 18.66
C PHE A 570 -10.55 5.49 17.17
N GLU A 571 -11.34 4.76 16.41
CA GLU A 571 -11.51 4.95 14.97
C GLU A 571 -12.99 4.91 14.62
N ALA A 572 -13.37 5.73 13.62
CA ALA A 572 -14.71 5.74 13.06
C ALA A 572 -14.60 5.81 11.54
N ASP A 573 -15.31 4.94 10.83
CA ASP A 573 -15.29 4.84 9.37
C ASP A 573 -16.70 4.78 8.80
N LEU A 574 -16.87 5.33 7.59
CA LEU A 574 -18.08 5.26 6.79
C LEU A 574 -17.71 5.16 5.31
N SER A 575 -18.26 4.17 4.59
CA SER A 575 -18.02 4.02 3.16
C SER A 575 -19.27 3.52 2.43
N GLY A 576 -19.54 4.06 1.23
CA GLY A 576 -20.65 3.65 0.37
C GLY A 576 -21.59 4.77 -0.05
N GLU A 577 -22.78 4.41 -0.48
CA GLU A 577 -23.81 5.32 -0.98
C GLU A 577 -24.74 5.80 0.14
N LEU A 578 -24.70 7.10 0.44
CA LEU A 578 -25.53 7.73 1.49
C LEU A 578 -26.95 8.01 0.99
N MET A 579 -27.09 8.37 -0.27
CA MET A 579 -28.34 8.49 -1.01
C MET A 579 -28.06 8.31 -2.50
N PRO A 580 -29.08 8.05 -3.34
CA PRO A 580 -28.87 7.81 -4.77
C PRO A 580 -27.93 8.83 -5.43
N GLY A 581 -26.80 8.35 -5.93
CA GLY A 581 -25.75 9.14 -6.57
C GLY A 581 -24.82 9.91 -5.64
N TRP A 582 -24.92 9.76 -4.31
CA TRP A 582 -24.02 10.38 -3.34
C TRP A 582 -23.15 9.31 -2.66
N GLN A 583 -21.90 9.25 -3.07
CA GLN A 583 -20.89 8.35 -2.51
C GLN A 583 -20.02 9.07 -1.48
N ALA A 584 -19.63 8.37 -0.43
CA ALA A 584 -18.68 8.88 0.56
C ALA A 584 -17.74 7.76 1.05
N ASN A 585 -16.51 8.14 1.34
CA ASN A 585 -15.55 7.37 2.14
C ASN A 585 -14.97 8.35 3.15
N ALA A 586 -15.22 8.13 4.42
CA ALA A 586 -14.83 9.04 5.49
C ALA A 586 -14.33 8.26 6.68
N GLY A 587 -13.36 8.83 7.38
CA GLY A 587 -12.91 8.26 8.64
C GLY A 587 -12.16 9.25 9.49
N TYR A 588 -12.25 9.01 10.78
CA TYR A 588 -11.53 9.73 11.81
C TYR A 588 -10.79 8.74 12.70
N ALA A 589 -9.53 9.05 12.99
CA ALA A 589 -8.70 8.27 13.89
C ALA A 589 -8.12 9.17 14.99
N TYR A 590 -8.18 8.69 16.21
CA TYR A 590 -7.44 9.22 17.35
C TYR A 590 -6.49 8.13 17.87
N VAL A 591 -5.21 8.48 18.01
CA VAL A 591 -4.15 7.56 18.44
C VAL A 591 -3.31 8.23 19.51
N ASP A 592 -3.14 7.57 20.64
CA ASP A 592 -2.26 7.98 21.74
C ASP A 592 -1.19 6.92 21.94
N ILE A 593 0.09 7.31 21.84
CA ILE A 593 1.23 6.41 21.80
C ILE A 593 2.12 6.71 23.00
N GLU A 594 2.32 5.72 23.87
CA GLU A 594 3.09 5.83 25.11
C GLU A 594 4.25 4.81 25.09
N ASP A 595 5.40 5.21 25.63
CA ASP A 595 6.52 4.31 25.92
C ASP A 595 6.22 3.44 27.17
N ALA A 596 7.15 2.58 27.58
CA ALA A 596 7.00 1.70 28.73
C ALA A 596 6.84 2.47 30.07
N ASP A 597 7.32 3.72 30.15
CA ASP A 597 7.19 4.60 31.31
C ASP A 597 5.87 5.40 31.33
N GLY A 598 5.06 5.28 30.26
CA GLY A 598 3.80 6.01 30.09
C GLY A 598 3.97 7.45 29.55
N ASN A 599 5.15 7.78 29.01
CA ASN A 599 5.37 9.07 28.36
C ASN A 599 4.94 8.99 26.90
N ARG A 600 4.41 10.09 26.39
CA ARG A 600 4.10 10.21 24.96
C ARG A 600 5.37 10.06 24.12
N THR A 601 5.32 9.20 23.13
CA THR A 601 6.40 8.93 22.16
C THR A 601 5.88 9.00 20.73
N LYS A 602 6.75 8.84 19.72
CA LYS A 602 6.44 8.89 18.28
C LYS A 602 5.62 10.12 17.90
N THR A 603 6.13 11.28 18.33
CA THR A 603 5.46 12.57 18.12
C THR A 603 5.37 12.99 16.66
N GLU A 604 6.09 12.33 15.76
CA GLU A 604 5.99 12.43 14.30
C GLU A 604 4.70 11.81 13.75
N THR A 605 3.99 11.01 14.55
CA THR A 605 2.68 10.44 14.18
C THR A 605 1.56 11.36 14.65
N PRO A 606 0.62 11.77 13.76
CA PRO A 606 -0.52 12.62 14.16
C PRO A 606 -1.43 11.91 15.18
N ARG A 607 -1.81 12.62 16.24
CA ARG A 607 -2.80 12.10 17.23
C ARG A 607 -4.21 12.03 16.65
N HIS A 608 -4.57 13.01 15.85
CA HIS A 608 -5.88 13.13 15.23
C HIS A 608 -5.75 13.20 13.72
N MET A 609 -6.52 12.40 13.02
CA MET A 609 -6.61 12.43 11.56
C MET A 609 -8.07 12.37 11.15
N LEU A 610 -8.44 13.23 10.20
CA LEU A 610 -9.74 13.18 9.51
C LEU A 610 -9.51 13.06 8.01
N LYS A 611 -10.09 12.06 7.38
CA LYS A 611 -10.06 11.87 5.93
C LYS A 611 -11.49 11.70 5.42
N LEU A 612 -11.81 12.44 4.37
CA LEU A 612 -13.12 12.43 3.72
C LEU A 612 -12.91 12.51 2.21
N ALA A 613 -13.52 11.62 1.47
CA ALA A 613 -13.68 11.71 0.03
C ALA A 613 -15.16 11.49 -0.31
N THR A 614 -15.76 12.39 -1.09
CA THR A 614 -17.18 12.33 -1.41
C THR A 614 -17.46 12.80 -2.81
N THR A 615 -18.42 12.16 -3.49
CA THR A 615 -18.88 12.56 -4.82
C THR A 615 -20.41 12.55 -4.88
N TYR A 616 -20.96 13.46 -5.67
CA TYR A 616 -22.40 13.57 -5.88
C TYR A 616 -22.73 13.75 -7.36
N ARG A 617 -23.56 12.87 -7.88
CA ARG A 617 -24.13 12.98 -9.23
C ARG A 617 -25.35 13.88 -9.16
N ILE A 618 -25.31 15.03 -9.83
CA ILE A 618 -26.34 16.05 -9.75
C ILE A 618 -27.63 15.56 -10.46
N PRO A 619 -28.77 15.37 -9.76
CA PRO A 619 -29.98 14.81 -10.37
C PRO A 619 -30.53 15.64 -11.52
N SER A 620 -30.43 16.97 -11.45
CA SER A 620 -30.86 17.88 -12.52
C SER A 620 -29.93 17.90 -13.74
N MET A 621 -28.72 17.36 -13.61
CA MET A 621 -27.71 17.24 -14.66
C MET A 621 -26.97 15.89 -14.49
N PRO A 622 -27.59 14.74 -14.83
CA PRO A 622 -27.04 13.42 -14.51
C PRO A 622 -25.70 13.10 -15.18
N ALA A 623 -25.31 13.89 -16.19
CA ALA A 623 -24.00 13.81 -16.82
C ALA A 623 -22.88 14.39 -15.95
N LEU A 624 -23.20 15.24 -14.97
CA LEU A 624 -22.22 15.90 -14.10
C LEU A 624 -22.19 15.22 -12.73
N LYS A 625 -20.99 14.79 -12.34
CA LYS A 625 -20.62 14.35 -10.99
C LYS A 625 -19.60 15.32 -10.44
N VAL A 626 -19.81 15.81 -9.23
CA VAL A 626 -18.87 16.70 -8.52
C VAL A 626 -18.47 16.06 -7.21
N GLY A 627 -17.31 16.41 -6.71
CA GLY A 627 -16.85 15.88 -5.43
C GLY A 627 -15.65 16.63 -4.89
N GLY A 628 -15.16 16.16 -3.77
CA GLY A 628 -13.95 16.65 -3.14
C GLY A 628 -13.46 15.72 -2.06
N SER A 629 -12.22 15.95 -1.66
CA SER A 629 -11.62 15.28 -0.51
C SER A 629 -11.06 16.30 0.48
N VAL A 630 -11.01 15.89 1.74
CA VAL A 630 -10.36 16.63 2.83
C VAL A 630 -9.47 15.64 3.57
N ARG A 631 -8.21 16.01 3.74
CA ARG A 631 -7.24 15.33 4.59
C ARG A 631 -6.76 16.31 5.63
N TRP A 632 -7.17 16.12 6.86
CA TRP A 632 -6.75 16.93 7.99
C TRP A 632 -5.98 16.09 8.99
N GLN A 633 -4.91 16.65 9.52
CA GLN A 633 -4.14 16.06 10.61
C GLN A 633 -3.75 17.09 11.66
N ASP A 634 -3.55 16.60 12.87
CA ASP A 634 -3.05 17.36 14.00
C ASP A 634 -1.56 17.70 13.85
N GLU A 635 -1.07 18.57 14.72
CA GLU A 635 0.35 18.91 14.84
C GLU A 635 1.21 17.65 15.03
N VAL A 636 2.35 17.61 14.34
CA VAL A 636 3.39 16.59 14.50
C VAL A 636 4.74 17.25 14.73
N SER A 637 5.62 16.58 15.48
CA SER A 637 6.94 17.12 15.80
C SER A 637 8.01 16.04 15.94
N SER A 638 9.23 16.43 15.63
CA SER A 638 10.45 15.68 15.91
C SER A 638 11.40 16.54 16.75
N ALA A 639 12.62 16.06 16.97
CA ALA A 639 13.65 16.83 17.69
C ALA A 639 14.08 18.13 16.98
N VAL A 640 13.84 18.25 15.66
CA VAL A 640 14.37 19.34 14.82
C VAL A 640 13.30 20.07 14.01
N ALA A 641 12.08 19.58 13.94
CA ALA A 641 11.01 20.16 13.14
C ALA A 641 9.64 19.99 13.80
N THR A 642 8.78 20.97 13.59
CA THR A 642 7.36 20.91 13.92
C THR A 642 6.56 21.26 12.67
N GLN A 643 5.55 20.47 12.38
CA GLN A 643 4.54 20.76 11.39
C GLN A 643 3.23 21.03 12.13
N ASP A 644 2.74 22.27 12.05
CA ASP A 644 1.43 22.64 12.60
C ASP A 644 0.32 21.81 11.98
N ALA A 645 -0.82 21.73 12.65
CA ALA A 645 -2.02 21.10 12.11
C ALA A 645 -2.43 21.74 10.78
N TYR A 646 -2.74 20.93 9.77
CA TYR A 646 -3.12 21.42 8.45
C TYR A 646 -4.23 20.61 7.81
N ALA A 647 -4.85 21.17 6.77
CA ALA A 647 -5.85 20.50 5.95
C ALA A 647 -5.55 20.67 4.46
N LEU A 648 -5.52 19.56 3.74
CA LEU A 648 -5.48 19.54 2.28
C LEU A 648 -6.91 19.31 1.75
N VAL A 649 -7.31 20.18 0.84
CA VAL A 649 -8.64 20.12 0.21
C VAL A 649 -8.46 19.92 -1.29
N ASP A 650 -9.09 18.87 -1.82
CA ASP A 650 -9.08 18.56 -3.24
C ASP A 650 -10.51 18.66 -3.79
N LEU A 651 -10.65 19.06 -5.05
CA LEU A 651 -11.93 19.14 -5.75
C LEU A 651 -11.89 18.31 -7.04
N MET A 652 -13.02 17.71 -7.37
CA MET A 652 -13.18 16.99 -8.63
C MET A 652 -14.49 17.34 -9.32
N ALA A 653 -14.46 17.32 -10.66
CA ALA A 653 -15.66 17.37 -11.49
C ALA A 653 -15.51 16.40 -12.67
N SER A 654 -16.50 15.54 -12.85
CA SER A 654 -16.52 14.56 -13.93
C SER A 654 -17.77 14.76 -14.78
N TYR A 655 -17.61 14.91 -16.07
CA TYR A 655 -18.69 15.15 -17.02
C TYR A 655 -18.76 14.05 -18.08
N ARG A 656 -19.87 13.33 -18.14
CA ARG A 656 -20.13 12.31 -19.15
C ARG A 656 -20.52 13.01 -20.47
N ILE A 657 -19.58 13.03 -21.41
CA ILE A 657 -19.76 13.66 -22.73
C ILE A 657 -20.79 12.88 -23.57
N ASN A 658 -20.68 11.55 -23.52
CA ASN A 658 -21.63 10.61 -24.14
C ASN A 658 -21.58 9.25 -23.41
N ALA A 659 -22.18 8.21 -23.96
CA ALA A 659 -22.24 6.88 -23.32
C ALA A 659 -20.85 6.24 -23.09
N SER A 660 -19.87 6.58 -23.93
CA SER A 660 -18.53 5.98 -23.89
C SER A 660 -17.43 6.94 -23.41
N MET A 661 -17.68 8.24 -23.29
CA MET A 661 -16.63 9.23 -23.02
C MET A 661 -16.96 10.08 -21.80
N THR A 662 -15.97 10.26 -20.94
CA THR A 662 -16.05 11.07 -19.72
C THR A 662 -14.80 11.96 -19.62
N ALA A 663 -14.99 13.24 -19.27
CA ALA A 663 -13.92 14.14 -18.91
C ALA A 663 -13.95 14.40 -17.41
N THR A 664 -12.81 14.22 -16.73
CA THR A 664 -12.66 14.44 -15.29
C THR A 664 -11.55 15.45 -15.03
N LEU A 665 -11.85 16.47 -14.24
CA LEU A 665 -10.89 17.46 -13.75
C LEU A 665 -10.71 17.24 -12.25
N ASN A 666 -9.47 17.02 -11.82
CA ASN A 666 -9.05 17.00 -10.43
C ASN A 666 -8.18 18.21 -10.15
N ILE A 667 -8.44 18.92 -9.06
CA ILE A 667 -7.63 20.04 -8.56
C ILE A 667 -7.25 19.68 -7.13
N ASN A 668 -5.98 19.42 -6.90
CA ASN A 668 -5.44 19.01 -5.62
C ASN A 668 -4.89 20.23 -4.88
N ASN A 669 -4.97 20.18 -3.53
CA ASN A 669 -4.53 21.26 -2.64
C ASN A 669 -5.05 22.63 -3.11
N VAL A 670 -6.36 22.79 -3.25
CA VAL A 670 -6.99 24.02 -3.81
C VAL A 670 -6.71 25.26 -2.95
N THR A 671 -6.43 25.07 -1.65
CA THR A 671 -6.07 26.13 -0.70
C THR A 671 -4.62 26.58 -0.85
N ASP A 672 -3.81 25.83 -1.59
CA ASP A 672 -2.37 26.09 -1.78
C ASP A 672 -1.60 26.03 -0.43
N GLU A 673 -1.97 25.09 0.43
CA GLU A 673 -1.35 24.89 1.73
C GLU A 673 0.10 24.44 1.58
N LYS A 674 1.02 25.12 2.25
CA LYS A 674 2.42 24.75 2.37
C LYS A 674 2.61 23.87 3.59
N TYR A 675 3.02 22.63 3.39
CA TYR A 675 3.17 21.65 4.47
C TYR A 675 4.42 20.79 4.24
N ILE A 676 4.91 20.17 5.31
CA ILE A 676 6.03 19.24 5.30
C ILE A 676 5.50 17.82 5.13
N ASN A 677 6.09 17.04 4.21
CA ASN A 677 5.66 15.67 3.91
C ASN A 677 5.88 14.68 5.05
N SER A 678 6.96 14.83 5.81
CA SER A 678 7.28 14.02 6.99
C SER A 678 8.27 14.77 7.86
N VAL A 679 8.14 14.66 9.18
CA VAL A 679 9.11 15.15 10.16
C VAL A 679 9.86 14.02 10.86
N ARG A 680 9.77 12.81 10.33
CA ARG A 680 10.35 11.58 10.92
C ARG A 680 11.86 11.67 11.09
N TRP A 681 12.55 12.32 10.14
CA TRP A 681 13.99 12.49 10.16
C TRP A 681 14.38 13.97 10.37
N ALA A 682 15.68 14.21 10.53
CA ALA A 682 16.21 15.57 10.69
C ALA A 682 16.11 16.43 9.42
N GLN A 683 15.67 15.86 8.33
CA GLN A 683 15.50 16.49 7.02
C GLN A 683 14.11 16.18 6.50
N ALA A 684 13.54 17.12 5.77
CA ALA A 684 12.23 17.00 5.17
C ALA A 684 12.12 17.85 3.90
N TYR A 685 11.07 17.65 3.11
CA TYR A 685 10.73 18.51 2.00
C TYR A 685 9.23 18.80 2.01
N TYR A 686 8.84 19.85 1.31
CA TYR A 686 7.45 20.29 1.29
C TYR A 686 6.61 19.42 0.36
N GLY A 687 5.33 19.29 0.71
CA GLY A 687 4.33 18.63 -0.13
C GLY A 687 3.98 19.46 -1.36
N ALA A 688 3.33 18.83 -2.34
CA ALA A 688 2.97 19.45 -3.60
C ALA A 688 2.03 20.66 -3.40
N PRO A 689 2.33 21.83 -4.00
CA PRO A 689 1.43 22.97 -4.02
C PRO A 689 0.20 22.66 -4.88
N ARG A 690 -0.74 23.62 -4.97
CA ARG A 690 -1.93 23.46 -5.79
C ARG A 690 -1.59 23.02 -7.21
N ASN A 691 -2.26 21.96 -7.67
CA ASN A 691 -2.07 21.38 -8.99
C ASN A 691 -3.38 20.87 -9.58
N ALA A 692 -3.36 20.57 -10.87
CA ALA A 692 -4.54 20.08 -11.57
C ALA A 692 -4.19 19.00 -12.58
N MET A 693 -5.13 18.07 -12.81
CA MET A 693 -5.07 17.03 -13.83
C MET A 693 -6.41 16.95 -14.55
N LEU A 694 -6.38 16.99 -15.87
CA LEU A 694 -7.53 16.74 -16.74
C LEU A 694 -7.37 15.36 -17.37
N THR A 695 -8.37 14.50 -17.18
CA THR A 695 -8.42 13.14 -17.73
C THR A 695 -9.57 12.99 -18.70
N LEU A 696 -9.32 12.50 -19.90
CA LEU A 696 -10.32 12.06 -20.86
C LEU A 696 -10.36 10.53 -20.87
N GLY A 697 -11.42 9.96 -20.34
CA GLY A 697 -11.65 8.52 -20.28
C GLY A 697 -12.59 8.05 -21.39
N TRP A 698 -12.38 6.81 -21.83
CA TRP A 698 -13.21 6.10 -22.77
C TRP A 698 -13.48 4.68 -22.28
N LYS A 699 -14.74 4.19 -22.43
CA LYS A 699 -15.18 2.83 -22.10
C LYS A 699 -16.06 2.27 -23.22
N TYR A 700 -15.85 0.97 -23.53
CA TYR A 700 -16.62 0.18 -24.53
C TYR A 700 -17.40 -0.91 -23.81
#